data_bf46d9b659f08590089549f92349f4e6
#
_entry.id   bf46d9b659f08590089549f92349f4e6
#
_cell.length_a   1.000
_cell.length_b   1.000
_cell.length_c   1.000
_cell.angle_alpha   90.00
_cell.angle_beta   90.00
_cell.angle_gamma   90.00
#
_symmetry.space_group_name_H-M   'P 1'
#
loop_
_entity.id
_entity.type
_entity.pdbx_description
1 polymer ?
#
loop_
_entity_poly.entity_id
_entity_poly.type
_entity_poly.pdbx_seq_one_letter_code
_entity_poly.pdbx_strand_id
1 'polypeptide(L)'
;MGIRGFLIGTASAMALLTGAAHAQTSDTTTAPDDGEIVVTGFRASLAQSIDAKRKADSIIDSVSAEDVGKFPNTNVAEALTLVPGVTVDRQFGQGEKVSILGTDPALNRTLLNGQTVASADWFILDSPGRTFNYALLAPQLVNRVDVYKSPEARIDEGSIGGTVNVLTRKPLELKPFVVAGSLGYLYNDRSEKGDVQGAALVSWHNDAGTFGLLASFQRAKDRLRRDGLESYGTITADFWAGKNDAGTSSITTGNCTAACATTLTANPGAKFPNAFGTSYFAQDRERLTYSATAQWKPVEELTITADWLRIDATYDNLNQSMYAFPGNVWNSAGSLTGLTVDNGVVTKASFRNALSVLDAQYRVAEMHSQTFHGQIGWNDVNWDLNIEGGVSDADGGTKKQVFLEFLNWADYTVDISGAPDKPGTLSYGSNVLGNPAAFATDPGWSGNLVNKPTIDKERYGQVDLGLKFDGSLKRWSFGYKYRHHETGQSYAGIALTGLSVPAGNFDTSPVKDNYLSGFDGINDQMAGRFIINGDSMVNYVQGRPNLPTPSMFAAAEFTAGNWNIKEDIQALYSQINFEQGALRGNIGARYVHTKTESAGFVCRPGAACNAQADWIWQTTTRSYDNVLPSVNVAIALQKDLTFRFAASQVIARPNYADMSNYFWLSDQIGTGGGGNPDLKPYESTNYNASLEWYFAPRAILAAEVFYKDIGNYILQKTAREQYFNQFVGAVTTYNISRPFNAGSAKVKGFAIAYQQSLPLGFGVLANYTYADGKGEDGADLPYNSRHQASLSPFFESGPVALRATYTWRSKYFTGIDRGDQMYVRDSANVDVSATYNITKEIGLTLSGMNLTDSQYYAYANTQRLPRGVYKNGRKLLATVNVNF
;
A
#
# COMPACT_ATOMS: atom_id res chain seq x y z
N MET A 1 -32.70 -10.04 0.58
CA MET A 1 -33.44 -10.87 -0.38
C MET A 1 -32.63 -10.96 -1.65
N GLY A 2 -32.17 -12.16 -2.06
CA GLY A 2 -31.69 -12.39 -3.43
C GLY A 2 -30.24 -12.88 -3.63
N ILE A 3 -29.73 -13.82 -2.86
CA ILE A 3 -28.45 -14.53 -3.20
C ILE A 3 -28.65 -16.05 -3.47
N ARG A 4 -29.88 -16.53 -3.55
CA ARG A 4 -30.16 -17.97 -3.83
C ARG A 4 -30.36 -18.32 -5.32
N GLY A 5 -30.26 -17.36 -6.25
CA GLY A 5 -30.51 -17.59 -7.69
C GLY A 5 -29.28 -17.84 -8.56
N PHE A 6 -28.06 -17.62 -8.08
CA PHE A 6 -26.85 -17.59 -8.93
C PHE A 6 -26.03 -18.91 -8.91
N LEU A 7 -26.34 -19.84 -8.02
CA LEU A 7 -25.56 -21.07 -7.85
C LEU A 7 -26.10 -22.29 -8.65
N ILE A 8 -27.24 -22.18 -9.33
CA ILE A 8 -27.82 -23.27 -10.12
C ILE A 8 -27.50 -23.15 -11.63
N GLY A 9 -27.03 -21.98 -12.09
CA GLY A 9 -26.68 -21.79 -13.51
C GLY A 9 -25.27 -22.24 -13.93
N THR A 10 -24.36 -22.48 -12.98
CA THR A 10 -22.97 -22.84 -13.28
C THR A 10 -22.69 -24.33 -13.43
N ALA A 11 -23.60 -25.20 -12.94
CA ALA A 11 -23.44 -26.65 -13.06
C ALA A 11 -23.77 -27.16 -14.47
N SER A 12 -24.61 -26.48 -15.25
CA SER A 12 -24.98 -26.88 -16.61
C SER A 12 -24.01 -26.50 -17.70
N ALA A 13 -23.11 -25.53 -17.44
CA ALA A 13 -22.08 -25.11 -18.39
C ALA A 13 -20.82 -26.01 -18.37
N MET A 14 -20.61 -26.78 -17.31
CA MET A 14 -19.49 -27.74 -17.21
C MET A 14 -19.74 -29.08 -17.91
N ALA A 15 -21.00 -29.41 -18.23
CA ALA A 15 -21.35 -30.70 -18.88
C ALA A 15 -21.21 -30.68 -20.41
N LEU A 16 -20.92 -29.51 -21.03
CA LEU A 16 -20.81 -29.39 -22.50
C LEU A 16 -19.36 -29.40 -23.03
N LEU A 17 -18.37 -29.60 -22.18
CA LEU A 17 -16.94 -29.58 -22.56
C LEU A 17 -16.28 -30.97 -22.66
N THR A 18 -17.03 -32.07 -22.53
CA THR A 18 -16.49 -33.46 -22.57
C THR A 18 -16.59 -34.15 -23.93
N GLY A 19 -16.86 -33.46 -25.01
CA GLY A 19 -17.07 -34.06 -26.32
C GLY A 19 -16.30 -33.44 -27.48
N ALA A 20 -14.96 -33.42 -27.47
CA ALA A 20 -14.17 -33.31 -28.71
C ALA A 20 -12.66 -33.56 -28.45
N ALA A 21 -12.31 -34.80 -28.16
CA ALA A 21 -10.91 -35.24 -28.28
C ALA A 21 -10.83 -36.22 -29.44
N HIS A 22 -10.61 -35.74 -30.65
CA HIS A 22 -10.12 -36.55 -31.77
C HIS A 22 -9.02 -35.80 -32.53
N ALA A 23 -7.85 -36.42 -32.46
CA ALA A 23 -6.71 -36.40 -33.37
C ALA A 23 -6.60 -35.30 -34.42
N GLN A 24 -5.55 -34.52 -34.32
CA GLN A 24 -4.85 -33.94 -35.47
C GLN A 24 -3.36 -34.27 -35.42
N THR A 25 -2.93 -34.78 -36.53
CA THR A 25 -1.60 -35.23 -36.90
C THR A 25 -0.54 -34.15 -36.75
N SER A 26 0.65 -34.59 -36.39
CA SER A 26 1.93 -33.88 -36.33
C SER A 26 2.20 -33.01 -37.56
N ASP A 27 2.25 -31.69 -37.31
CA ASP A 27 3.11 -30.80 -38.10
C ASP A 27 4.26 -30.33 -37.21
N THR A 28 5.45 -30.75 -37.63
CA THR A 28 6.74 -30.29 -37.12
C THR A 28 6.90 -28.81 -37.45
N THR A 29 6.50 -27.95 -36.53
CA THR A 29 6.93 -26.55 -36.54
C THR A 29 8.15 -26.41 -35.64
N THR A 30 9.26 -26.11 -36.25
CA THR A 30 10.51 -25.62 -35.67
C THR A 30 10.23 -24.65 -34.52
N ALA A 31 10.94 -24.83 -33.40
CA ALA A 31 10.97 -23.90 -32.29
C ALA A 31 11.24 -22.47 -32.80
N PRO A 32 10.59 -21.43 -32.29
CA PRO A 32 10.96 -20.06 -32.63
C PRO A 32 12.39 -19.79 -32.17
N ASP A 33 13.15 -19.22 -33.03
CA ASP A 33 14.50 -18.72 -32.81
C ASP A 33 14.51 -17.71 -31.63
N ASP A 34 15.37 -17.92 -30.63
CA ASP A 34 15.46 -17.16 -29.37
C ASP A 34 16.02 -15.73 -29.57
N GLY A 35 15.62 -15.01 -30.60
CA GLY A 35 16.15 -13.68 -30.93
C GLY A 35 15.11 -12.63 -31.35
N GLU A 36 13.86 -13.00 -31.53
CA GLU A 36 12.87 -12.05 -32.04
C GLU A 36 12.03 -11.47 -30.90
N ILE A 37 12.23 -10.17 -30.55
CA ILE A 37 11.20 -9.37 -29.87
C ILE A 37 10.07 -9.15 -30.88
N VAL A 38 9.28 -10.19 -31.10
CA VAL A 38 7.95 -10.05 -31.66
C VAL A 38 7.18 -9.18 -30.67
N VAL A 39 6.34 -8.26 -31.13
CA VAL A 39 5.29 -7.66 -30.32
C VAL A 39 4.48 -8.80 -29.72
N THR A 40 4.89 -9.24 -28.53
CA THR A 40 4.31 -10.40 -27.87
C THR A 40 3.00 -9.93 -27.27
N GLY A 41 1.90 -10.57 -27.64
CA GLY A 41 0.59 -10.30 -27.07
C GLY A 41 0.37 -11.04 -25.74
N PHE A 42 -0.81 -10.95 -25.19
CA PHE A 42 -1.20 -11.62 -23.93
C PHE A 42 -0.89 -13.13 -23.93
N ARG A 43 -0.97 -13.78 -25.09
CA ARG A 43 -0.71 -15.22 -25.25
C ARG A 43 0.77 -15.59 -25.04
N ALA A 44 1.69 -14.75 -25.51
CA ALA A 44 3.12 -14.99 -25.33
C ALA A 44 3.56 -14.66 -23.89
N SER A 45 3.05 -13.58 -23.31
CA SER A 45 3.22 -13.24 -21.90
C SER A 45 2.80 -14.39 -20.99
N LEU A 46 1.62 -14.98 -21.25
CA LEU A 46 1.11 -16.13 -20.53
C LEU A 46 2.04 -17.35 -20.64
N ALA A 47 2.57 -17.62 -21.84
CA ALA A 47 3.52 -18.72 -22.06
C ALA A 47 4.81 -18.53 -21.24
N GLN A 48 5.38 -17.32 -21.25
CA GLN A 48 6.59 -16.98 -20.49
C GLN A 48 6.37 -17.14 -18.98
N SER A 49 5.23 -16.68 -18.48
CA SER A 49 4.88 -16.78 -17.05
C SER A 49 4.71 -18.24 -16.60
N ILE A 50 4.03 -19.06 -17.41
CA ILE A 50 3.86 -20.51 -17.18
C ILE A 50 5.22 -21.23 -17.24
N ASP A 51 6.08 -20.89 -18.19
CA ASP A 51 7.41 -21.47 -18.35
C ASP A 51 8.33 -21.14 -17.17
N ALA A 52 8.33 -19.88 -16.71
CA ALA A 52 9.09 -19.47 -15.54
C ALA A 52 8.66 -20.26 -14.29
N LYS A 53 7.33 -20.40 -14.06
CA LYS A 53 6.78 -21.22 -12.97
C LYS A 53 7.20 -22.69 -13.10
N ARG A 54 7.09 -23.27 -14.29
CA ARG A 54 7.39 -24.69 -14.53
C ARG A 54 8.86 -25.03 -14.28
N LYS A 55 9.79 -24.12 -14.64
CA LYS A 55 11.25 -24.32 -14.50
C LYS A 55 11.77 -24.06 -13.09
N ALA A 56 11.08 -23.31 -12.25
CA ALA A 56 11.52 -22.98 -10.91
C ALA A 56 11.58 -24.21 -9.99
N ASP A 57 12.51 -24.22 -9.03
CA ASP A 57 12.58 -25.22 -7.96
C ASP A 57 11.64 -24.87 -6.80
N SER A 58 11.49 -23.59 -6.49
CA SER A 58 10.60 -23.05 -5.46
C SER A 58 9.20 -22.78 -6.02
N ILE A 59 8.24 -22.52 -5.13
CA ILE A 59 6.87 -22.13 -5.52
C ILE A 59 6.89 -20.64 -5.87
N ILE A 60 6.80 -20.34 -7.17
CA ILE A 60 6.77 -18.97 -7.70
C ILE A 60 5.56 -18.74 -8.61
N ASP A 61 5.20 -17.50 -8.78
CA ASP A 61 4.38 -17.00 -9.89
C ASP A 61 5.09 -15.83 -10.55
N SER A 62 4.96 -15.73 -11.88
CA SER A 62 5.63 -14.69 -12.67
C SER A 62 4.63 -13.90 -13.47
N VAL A 63 4.90 -12.59 -13.64
CA VAL A 63 4.14 -11.68 -14.51
C VAL A 63 5.16 -11.06 -15.48
N SER A 64 4.93 -11.18 -16.78
CA SER A 64 5.87 -10.68 -17.77
C SER A 64 5.67 -9.18 -18.07
N ALA A 65 6.68 -8.59 -18.74
CA ALA A 65 6.69 -7.18 -19.14
C ALA A 65 5.47 -6.73 -19.95
N GLU A 66 4.93 -7.61 -20.78
CA GLU A 66 3.79 -7.30 -21.62
C GLU A 66 2.51 -7.13 -20.79
N ASP A 67 2.32 -7.97 -19.77
CA ASP A 67 1.23 -7.82 -18.84
C ASP A 67 1.41 -6.57 -17.96
N VAL A 68 2.65 -6.21 -17.64
CA VAL A 68 2.96 -4.99 -16.88
C VAL A 68 2.82 -3.73 -17.74
N GLY A 69 3.24 -3.76 -19.01
CA GLY A 69 3.29 -2.57 -19.88
C GLY A 69 2.03 -2.27 -20.70
N LYS A 70 1.24 -3.30 -21.07
CA LYS A 70 0.00 -3.17 -21.86
C LYS A 70 -1.28 -3.18 -21.03
N PHE A 71 -1.17 -3.55 -19.75
CA PHE A 71 -2.27 -3.38 -18.81
C PHE A 71 -2.55 -1.88 -18.64
N PRO A 72 -3.78 -1.48 -18.27
CA PRO A 72 -4.04 -0.11 -17.84
C PRO A 72 -3.32 0.20 -16.52
N ASN A 73 -2.07 -0.25 -16.41
CA ASN A 73 -1.30 -0.19 -15.18
C ASN A 73 -0.59 1.15 -15.08
N THR A 74 -0.98 1.93 -14.11
CA THR A 74 -0.25 3.14 -13.73
C THR A 74 1.03 2.80 -12.97
N ASN A 75 1.12 1.58 -12.39
CA ASN A 75 2.29 1.05 -11.68
C ASN A 75 2.31 -0.49 -11.66
N VAL A 76 3.39 -1.06 -11.13
CA VAL A 76 3.64 -2.51 -11.08
C VAL A 76 2.67 -3.27 -10.16
N ALA A 77 2.16 -2.65 -9.09
CA ALA A 77 1.25 -3.32 -8.16
C ALA A 77 -0.04 -3.80 -8.84
N GLU A 78 -0.54 -3.04 -9.81
CA GLU A 78 -1.78 -3.41 -10.51
C GLU A 78 -1.63 -4.72 -11.29
N ALA A 79 -0.48 -4.97 -11.91
CA ALA A 79 -0.19 -6.23 -12.59
C ALA A 79 -0.10 -7.41 -11.62
N LEU A 80 0.34 -7.19 -10.38
CA LEU A 80 0.43 -8.22 -9.35
C LEU A 80 -0.93 -8.76 -8.90
N THR A 81 -2.03 -8.07 -9.19
CA THR A 81 -3.40 -8.60 -8.91
C THR A 81 -3.76 -9.86 -9.69
N LEU A 82 -3.00 -10.16 -10.75
CA LEU A 82 -3.17 -11.39 -11.54
C LEU A 82 -2.52 -12.60 -10.85
N VAL A 83 -1.62 -12.39 -9.90
CA VAL A 83 -0.94 -13.44 -9.15
C VAL A 83 -1.87 -14.01 -8.08
N PRO A 84 -2.07 -15.33 -8.01
CA PRO A 84 -2.90 -15.95 -6.99
C PRO A 84 -2.39 -15.63 -5.58
N GLY A 85 -3.30 -15.21 -4.69
CA GLY A 85 -2.97 -14.86 -3.31
C GLY A 85 -2.38 -13.46 -3.12
N VAL A 86 -2.32 -12.66 -4.17
CA VAL A 86 -1.85 -11.26 -4.09
C VAL A 86 -3.02 -10.29 -4.09
N THR A 87 -3.04 -9.36 -3.14
CA THR A 87 -3.98 -8.24 -3.10
C THR A 87 -3.27 -6.91 -3.03
N VAL A 88 -3.92 -5.89 -3.56
CA VAL A 88 -3.40 -4.52 -3.66
C VAL A 88 -4.31 -3.58 -2.90
N ASP A 89 -3.72 -2.68 -2.11
CA ASP A 89 -4.44 -1.60 -1.45
C ASP A 89 -4.49 -0.37 -2.37
N ARG A 90 -5.71 0.18 -2.55
CA ARG A 90 -6.03 1.29 -3.47
C ARG A 90 -6.73 2.45 -2.77
N GLN A 91 -6.41 2.72 -1.52
CA GLN A 91 -7.08 3.76 -0.72
C GLN A 91 -7.10 5.13 -1.45
N PHE A 92 -6.05 5.45 -2.18
CA PHE A 92 -5.92 6.70 -2.95
C PHE A 92 -5.99 6.49 -4.48
N GLY A 93 -6.79 5.51 -4.93
CA GLY A 93 -7.16 5.31 -6.34
C GLY A 93 -6.07 4.71 -7.24
N GLN A 94 -4.96 4.23 -6.66
CA GLN A 94 -3.94 3.40 -7.33
C GLN A 94 -3.34 2.41 -6.34
N GLY A 95 -2.75 1.32 -6.84
CA GLY A 95 -2.09 0.33 -6.02
C GLY A 95 -0.79 0.87 -5.42
N GLU A 96 -0.71 0.93 -4.10
CA GLU A 96 0.47 1.42 -3.37
C GLU A 96 1.14 0.30 -2.57
N LYS A 97 0.37 -0.57 -1.93
CA LYS A 97 0.84 -1.65 -1.04
C LYS A 97 0.34 -3.01 -1.50
N VAL A 98 1.14 -4.05 -1.30
CA VAL A 98 0.86 -5.43 -1.77
C VAL A 98 0.88 -6.40 -0.59
N SER A 99 -0.21 -7.16 -0.42
CA SER A 99 -0.31 -8.30 0.51
C SER A 99 -0.16 -9.61 -0.24
N ILE A 100 0.55 -10.59 0.33
CA ILE A 100 0.76 -11.92 -0.28
C ILE A 100 0.26 -12.99 0.69
N LEU A 101 -0.60 -13.91 0.19
CA LEU A 101 -1.17 -15.03 0.95
C LEU A 101 -1.80 -14.59 2.30
N GLY A 102 -2.44 -13.42 2.31
CA GLY A 102 -3.15 -12.89 3.48
C GLY A 102 -2.27 -12.32 4.58
N THR A 103 -1.01 -12.00 4.31
CA THR A 103 -0.12 -11.33 5.27
C THR A 103 -0.16 -9.81 5.09
N ASP A 104 0.18 -9.07 6.15
CA ASP A 104 0.36 -7.63 6.11
C ASP A 104 1.42 -7.24 5.05
N PRO A 105 1.24 -6.15 4.28
CA PRO A 105 2.23 -5.65 3.33
C PRO A 105 3.63 -5.47 3.91
N ALA A 106 3.76 -5.09 5.16
CA ALA A 106 5.05 -4.93 5.85
C ALA A 106 5.78 -6.26 6.10
N LEU A 107 5.09 -7.40 6.01
CA LEU A 107 5.65 -8.74 6.12
C LEU A 107 6.05 -9.35 4.76
N ASN A 108 6.02 -8.56 3.69
CA ASN A 108 6.45 -8.92 2.35
C ASN A 108 7.69 -8.12 1.96
N ARG A 109 8.50 -8.67 1.08
CA ARG A 109 9.72 -8.02 0.62
C ARG A 109 9.66 -7.72 -0.87
N THR A 110 10.16 -6.57 -1.27
CA THR A 110 10.35 -6.21 -2.67
C THR A 110 11.83 -6.05 -2.97
N LEU A 111 12.27 -6.66 -4.05
CA LEU A 111 13.63 -6.59 -4.58
C LEU A 111 13.59 -6.04 -6.00
N LEU A 112 14.63 -5.31 -6.39
CA LEU A 112 14.91 -4.90 -7.75
C LEU A 112 16.19 -5.62 -8.22
N ASN A 113 16.10 -6.44 -9.25
CA ASN A 113 17.21 -7.28 -9.72
C ASN A 113 17.85 -8.14 -8.61
N GLY A 114 17.03 -8.65 -7.67
CA GLY A 114 17.50 -9.45 -6.53
C GLY A 114 18.01 -8.65 -5.32
N GLN A 115 18.05 -7.33 -5.38
CA GLN A 115 18.61 -6.46 -4.35
C GLN A 115 17.55 -5.55 -3.72
N THR A 116 17.73 -5.24 -2.43
CA THR A 116 16.92 -4.25 -1.73
C THR A 116 17.26 -2.86 -2.22
N VAL A 117 16.23 -2.04 -2.44
CA VAL A 117 16.38 -0.63 -2.80
C VAL A 117 15.68 0.25 -1.78
N ALA A 118 16.23 1.43 -1.55
CA ALA A 118 15.62 2.46 -0.70
C ALA A 118 14.30 2.93 -1.31
N SER A 119 13.30 3.16 -0.46
CA SER A 119 11.96 3.58 -0.86
C SER A 119 11.56 4.87 -0.17
N ALA A 120 11.05 5.83 -0.93
CA ALA A 120 10.45 7.05 -0.42
C ALA A 120 8.92 6.94 -0.45
N ASP A 121 8.25 7.68 0.44
CA ASP A 121 6.79 7.76 0.47
C ASP A 121 6.34 9.20 0.76
N TRP A 122 5.08 9.50 0.46
CA TRP A 122 4.50 10.83 0.61
C TRP A 122 3.77 11.06 1.95
N PHE A 123 3.52 10.04 2.71
CA PHE A 123 2.97 9.99 4.08
C PHE A 123 1.97 11.08 4.46
N ILE A 124 0.68 10.80 4.39
CA ILE A 124 -0.35 11.74 4.85
C ILE A 124 -0.60 11.63 6.37
N LEU A 125 -0.85 10.41 6.86
CA LEU A 125 -1.16 10.10 8.25
C LEU A 125 -0.29 8.96 8.77
N ASP A 126 0.76 8.59 8.02
CA ASP A 126 1.59 7.42 8.26
C ASP A 126 3.04 7.84 8.54
N SER A 127 3.86 6.90 8.90
CA SER A 127 5.29 7.06 9.16
C SER A 127 6.09 6.05 8.32
N PRO A 128 7.39 6.28 8.08
CA PRO A 128 8.22 5.35 7.33
C PRO A 128 8.10 3.91 7.86
N GLY A 129 7.83 2.98 6.95
CA GLY A 129 7.69 1.56 7.20
C GLY A 129 8.58 0.73 6.27
N ARG A 130 8.46 -0.61 6.34
CA ARG A 130 9.20 -1.54 5.46
C ARG A 130 8.46 -1.86 4.16
N THR A 131 7.26 -1.35 3.99
CA THR A 131 6.45 -1.57 2.80
C THR A 131 7.01 -0.78 1.63
N PHE A 132 7.28 -1.45 0.51
CA PHE A 132 7.71 -0.79 -0.71
C PHE A 132 6.55 -0.02 -1.36
N ASN A 133 6.81 1.22 -1.78
CA ASN A 133 5.84 2.04 -2.49
C ASN A 133 5.85 1.72 -3.99
N TYR A 134 4.98 0.82 -4.43
CA TYR A 134 4.87 0.42 -5.84
C TYR A 134 4.40 1.54 -6.77
N ALA A 135 3.78 2.61 -6.23
CA ALA A 135 3.38 3.76 -7.04
C ALA A 135 4.57 4.49 -7.67
N LEU A 136 5.77 4.34 -7.10
CA LEU A 136 6.99 4.94 -7.63
C LEU A 136 7.62 4.12 -8.78
N LEU A 137 7.31 2.83 -8.92
CA LEU A 137 7.96 1.97 -9.90
C LEU A 137 7.25 2.02 -11.26
N ALA A 138 7.98 2.49 -12.26
CA ALA A 138 7.49 2.63 -13.62
C ALA A 138 7.33 1.27 -14.33
N PRO A 139 6.17 0.93 -14.88
CA PRO A 139 5.95 -0.35 -15.56
C PRO A 139 6.90 -0.62 -16.73
N GLN A 140 7.32 0.43 -17.44
CA GLN A 140 8.17 0.32 -18.64
C GLN A 140 9.60 -0.15 -18.35
N LEU A 141 10.07 0.00 -17.10
CA LEU A 141 11.39 -0.52 -16.67
C LEU A 141 11.42 -2.05 -16.58
N VAL A 142 10.25 -2.65 -16.36
CA VAL A 142 10.11 -4.04 -15.95
C VAL A 142 10.26 -4.97 -17.16
N ASN A 143 11.06 -6.02 -17.02
CA ASN A 143 11.09 -7.17 -17.90
C ASN A 143 10.17 -8.29 -17.40
N ARG A 144 10.26 -8.59 -16.10
CA ARG A 144 9.45 -9.61 -15.44
C ARG A 144 9.35 -9.31 -13.94
N VAL A 145 8.27 -9.74 -13.33
CA VAL A 145 8.11 -9.75 -11.87
C VAL A 145 7.91 -11.18 -11.41
N ASP A 146 8.78 -11.66 -10.54
CA ASP A 146 8.68 -12.97 -9.90
C ASP A 146 8.20 -12.83 -8.46
N VAL A 147 7.17 -13.56 -8.08
CA VAL A 147 6.63 -13.61 -6.71
C VAL A 147 6.98 -14.95 -6.11
N TYR A 148 8.00 -14.96 -5.24
CA TYR A 148 8.43 -16.15 -4.48
C TYR A 148 7.50 -16.33 -3.29
N LYS A 149 6.72 -17.41 -3.29
CA LYS A 149 5.83 -17.79 -2.18
C LYS A 149 6.52 -18.76 -1.22
N SER A 150 7.57 -19.43 -1.68
CA SER A 150 8.49 -20.19 -0.84
C SER A 150 9.90 -19.62 -0.95
N PRO A 151 10.61 -19.40 0.18
CA PRO A 151 11.96 -18.82 0.17
C PRO A 151 13.03 -19.82 -0.27
N GLU A 152 14.14 -19.29 -0.73
CA GLU A 152 15.40 -20.00 -0.95
C GLU A 152 16.50 -19.37 -0.10
N ALA A 153 17.48 -20.16 0.38
CA ALA A 153 18.54 -19.66 1.25
C ALA A 153 19.39 -18.54 0.61
N ARG A 154 19.50 -18.52 -0.73
CA ARG A 154 20.22 -17.49 -1.51
C ARG A 154 19.49 -16.14 -1.60
N ILE A 155 18.17 -16.12 -1.37
CA ILE A 155 17.35 -14.91 -1.43
C ILE A 155 17.38 -14.20 -0.07
N ASP A 156 17.42 -12.88 -0.08
CA ASP A 156 17.39 -12.06 1.13
C ASP A 156 16.20 -12.40 2.02
N GLU A 157 16.45 -12.53 3.29
CA GLU A 157 15.44 -12.68 4.35
C GLU A 157 14.62 -11.38 4.53
N GLY A 158 13.54 -11.45 5.30
CA GLY A 158 12.68 -10.32 5.64
C GLY A 158 11.27 -10.44 5.06
N SER A 159 10.85 -11.66 4.71
CA SER A 159 9.55 -11.93 4.13
C SER A 159 8.89 -13.15 4.78
N ILE A 160 7.69 -12.97 5.35
CA ILE A 160 6.82 -14.06 5.81
C ILE A 160 5.80 -14.43 4.74
N GLY A 161 5.19 -13.43 4.10
CA GLY A 161 4.18 -13.64 3.05
C GLY A 161 4.78 -14.15 1.76
N GLY A 162 5.74 -13.43 1.23
CA GLY A 162 6.44 -13.72 -0.01
C GLY A 162 7.39 -12.59 -0.42
N THR A 163 8.25 -12.87 -1.39
CA THR A 163 9.20 -11.91 -1.94
C THR A 163 8.83 -11.59 -3.38
N VAL A 164 8.66 -10.31 -3.70
CA VAL A 164 8.46 -9.79 -5.06
C VAL A 164 9.80 -9.35 -5.60
N ASN A 165 10.28 -10.00 -6.66
CA ASN A 165 11.52 -9.61 -7.33
C ASN A 165 11.18 -9.00 -8.69
N VAL A 166 11.46 -7.72 -8.85
CA VAL A 166 11.25 -6.98 -10.10
C VAL A 166 12.54 -7.01 -10.90
N LEU A 167 12.49 -7.60 -12.07
CA LEU A 167 13.63 -7.73 -13.00
C LEU A 167 13.51 -6.66 -14.08
N THR A 168 14.57 -5.89 -14.28
CA THR A 168 14.64 -4.86 -15.31
C THR A 168 15.17 -5.42 -16.62
N ARG A 169 14.90 -4.71 -17.72
CA ARG A 169 15.40 -5.07 -19.07
C ARG A 169 16.91 -4.88 -19.15
N LYS A 170 17.58 -5.79 -19.87
CA LYS A 170 19.03 -5.76 -20.08
C LYS A 170 19.35 -5.61 -21.57
N PRO A 171 20.35 -4.79 -21.98
CA PRO A 171 20.60 -4.49 -23.39
C PRO A 171 21.03 -5.72 -24.21
N LEU A 172 21.82 -6.65 -23.63
CA LEU A 172 22.27 -7.85 -24.36
C LEU A 172 21.19 -8.92 -24.53
N GLU A 173 20.03 -8.78 -23.85
CA GLU A 173 18.84 -9.64 -23.97
C GLU A 173 17.87 -9.14 -25.06
N LEU A 174 18.11 -7.95 -25.61
CA LEU A 174 17.25 -7.29 -26.59
C LEU A 174 17.85 -7.46 -28.02
N LYS A 175 17.11 -7.04 -29.05
CA LYS A 175 17.63 -6.92 -30.43
C LYS A 175 18.79 -5.90 -30.48
N PRO A 176 19.66 -5.97 -31.48
CA PRO A 176 20.83 -5.08 -31.60
C PRO A 176 20.50 -3.60 -31.50
N PHE A 177 19.30 -3.22 -31.96
CA PHE A 177 18.79 -1.86 -31.80
C PHE A 177 17.27 -1.87 -31.56
N VAL A 178 16.85 -1.23 -30.50
CA VAL A 178 15.42 -1.09 -30.11
C VAL A 178 15.15 0.35 -29.76
N VAL A 179 14.08 0.91 -30.32
CA VAL A 179 13.49 2.18 -29.90
C VAL A 179 12.03 1.91 -29.60
N ALA A 180 11.64 2.04 -28.32
CA ALA A 180 10.26 1.88 -27.89
C ALA A 180 9.78 3.13 -27.16
N GLY A 181 8.51 3.46 -27.30
CA GLY A 181 7.94 4.63 -26.65
C GLY A 181 6.43 4.59 -26.56
N SER A 182 5.90 5.44 -25.71
CA SER A 182 4.46 5.65 -25.56
C SER A 182 4.16 7.12 -25.27
N LEU A 183 3.04 7.60 -25.81
CA LEU A 183 2.47 8.90 -25.50
C LEU A 183 0.99 8.73 -25.27
N GLY A 184 0.49 9.18 -24.10
CA GLY A 184 -0.88 8.98 -23.70
C GLY A 184 -1.46 10.18 -22.98
N TYR A 185 -2.80 10.19 -22.86
CA TYR A 185 -3.57 11.17 -22.09
C TYR A 185 -4.44 10.43 -21.07
N LEU A 186 -4.18 10.68 -19.79
CA LEU A 186 -4.91 10.12 -18.66
C LEU A 186 -5.92 11.14 -18.14
N TYR A 187 -7.21 10.78 -18.11
CA TYR A 187 -8.32 11.59 -17.60
C TYR A 187 -8.99 10.92 -16.40
N ASN A 188 -9.31 11.68 -15.36
CA ASN A 188 -10.09 11.23 -14.21
C ASN A 188 -11.46 11.95 -14.21
N ASP A 189 -12.56 11.18 -14.20
CA ASP A 189 -13.94 11.70 -14.32
C ASP A 189 -14.38 12.49 -13.08
N ARG A 190 -13.85 12.19 -11.90
CA ARG A 190 -14.20 12.89 -10.66
C ARG A 190 -13.50 14.24 -10.53
N SER A 191 -12.21 14.30 -10.81
CA SER A 191 -11.48 15.57 -10.86
C SER A 191 -11.85 16.41 -12.07
N GLU A 192 -12.39 15.79 -13.15
CA GLU A 192 -12.62 16.37 -14.46
C GLU A 192 -11.35 16.98 -15.08
N LYS A 193 -10.21 16.38 -14.74
CA LYS A 193 -8.89 16.82 -15.21
C LYS A 193 -8.15 15.66 -15.85
N GLY A 194 -7.32 15.99 -16.82
CA GLY A 194 -6.41 15.02 -17.42
C GLY A 194 -5.05 15.63 -17.68
N ASP A 195 -4.08 14.74 -17.96
CA ASP A 195 -2.70 15.15 -18.26
C ASP A 195 -2.00 14.18 -19.20
N VAL A 196 -0.97 14.68 -19.87
CA VAL A 196 -0.15 13.90 -20.79
C VAL A 196 0.89 13.13 -20.01
N GLN A 197 1.06 11.85 -20.37
CA GLN A 197 2.12 10.99 -19.87
C GLN A 197 2.83 10.30 -21.02
N GLY A 198 4.07 9.91 -20.83
CA GLY A 198 4.82 9.25 -21.87
C GLY A 198 6.07 8.54 -21.36
N ALA A 199 6.57 7.62 -22.18
CA ALA A 199 7.79 6.89 -21.90
C ALA A 199 8.59 6.69 -23.21
N ALA A 200 9.90 6.57 -23.07
CA ALA A 200 10.82 6.23 -24.14
C ALA A 200 11.90 5.27 -23.63
N LEU A 201 12.31 4.34 -24.47
CA LEU A 201 13.40 3.42 -24.23
C LEU A 201 14.23 3.29 -25.50
N VAL A 202 15.54 3.36 -25.35
CA VAL A 202 16.50 3.09 -26.43
C VAL A 202 17.48 2.06 -25.90
N SER A 203 17.68 1.00 -26.68
CA SER A 203 18.68 -0.04 -26.39
C SER A 203 19.51 -0.29 -27.61
N TRP A 204 20.81 -0.46 -27.40
CA TRP A 204 21.76 -0.82 -28.44
C TRP A 204 22.81 -1.79 -27.93
N HIS A 205 23.16 -2.79 -28.72
CA HIS A 205 24.35 -3.58 -28.50
C HIS A 205 25.08 -3.79 -29.79
N ASN A 206 26.38 -4.07 -29.71
CA ASN A 206 27.19 -4.38 -30.89
C ASN A 206 26.79 -5.73 -31.49
N ASP A 207 27.13 -5.96 -32.76
CA ASP A 207 26.77 -7.19 -33.50
C ASP A 207 27.33 -8.47 -32.86
N ALA A 208 28.45 -8.37 -32.16
CA ALA A 208 29.03 -9.47 -31.42
C ALA A 208 28.31 -9.82 -30.11
N GLY A 209 27.33 -9.02 -29.68
CA GLY A 209 26.65 -9.21 -28.40
C GLY A 209 27.54 -9.08 -27.15
N THR A 210 28.68 -8.37 -27.30
CA THR A 210 29.68 -8.25 -26.21
C THR A 210 29.58 -6.95 -25.42
N PHE A 211 28.95 -5.92 -25.98
CA PHE A 211 28.73 -4.65 -25.26
C PHE A 211 27.39 -4.06 -25.66
N GLY A 212 26.64 -3.64 -24.65
CA GLY A 212 25.33 -3.04 -24.85
C GLY A 212 25.01 -1.92 -23.87
N LEU A 213 24.18 -0.99 -24.31
CA LEU A 213 23.67 0.15 -23.53
C LEU A 213 22.16 0.23 -23.67
N LEU A 214 21.48 0.53 -22.59
CA LEU A 214 20.05 0.81 -22.54
C LEU A 214 19.82 2.08 -21.72
N ALA A 215 18.94 2.95 -22.23
CA ALA A 215 18.46 4.10 -21.47
C ALA A 215 16.93 4.20 -21.57
N SER A 216 16.27 4.60 -20.50
CA SER A 216 14.84 4.87 -20.52
C SER A 216 14.46 6.10 -19.72
N PHE A 217 13.32 6.70 -20.14
CA PHE A 217 12.70 7.85 -19.48
C PHE A 217 11.19 7.63 -19.42
N GLN A 218 10.56 8.03 -18.31
CA GLN A 218 9.11 8.10 -18.18
C GLN A 218 8.70 9.36 -17.42
N ARG A 219 7.64 10.01 -17.92
CA ARG A 219 6.84 10.98 -17.20
C ARG A 219 5.43 10.46 -17.04
N ALA A 220 4.95 10.35 -15.82
CA ALA A 220 3.57 10.03 -15.47
C ALA A 220 2.96 11.16 -14.66
N LYS A 221 1.75 11.61 -15.03
CA LYS A 221 1.02 12.64 -14.30
C LYS A 221 -0.43 12.21 -14.11
N ASP A 222 -0.94 12.31 -12.88
CA ASP A 222 -2.29 11.93 -12.47
C ASP A 222 -2.90 13.05 -11.63
N ARG A 223 -4.12 13.47 -11.94
CA ARG A 223 -4.87 14.48 -11.20
C ARG A 223 -6.06 13.83 -10.52
N LEU A 224 -5.81 13.34 -9.31
CA LEU A 224 -6.78 12.66 -8.49
C LEU A 224 -7.70 13.64 -7.76
N ARG A 225 -8.99 13.31 -7.66
CA ARG A 225 -9.91 13.83 -6.65
C ARG A 225 -10.61 12.66 -5.96
N ARG A 226 -10.66 12.70 -4.64
CA ARG A 226 -11.35 11.75 -3.79
C ARG A 226 -12.38 12.52 -2.96
N ASP A 227 -13.65 12.24 -3.18
CA ASP A 227 -14.75 12.80 -2.42
C ASP A 227 -15.21 11.80 -1.37
N GLY A 228 -15.72 12.27 -0.24
CA GLY A 228 -16.22 11.33 0.74
C GLY A 228 -16.77 11.94 2.01
N LEU A 229 -17.03 11.01 2.93
CA LEU A 229 -17.46 11.27 4.29
C LEU A 229 -16.41 10.69 5.24
N GLU A 230 -16.14 11.41 6.31
CA GLU A 230 -15.19 11.00 7.34
C GLU A 230 -15.78 11.11 8.72
N SER A 231 -15.35 10.24 9.62
CA SER A 231 -15.54 10.37 11.05
C SER A 231 -14.20 10.25 11.76
N TYR A 232 -14.10 10.87 12.94
CA TYR A 232 -12.87 10.94 13.70
C TYR A 232 -13.08 10.44 15.13
N GLY A 233 -12.61 9.23 15.43
CA GLY A 233 -12.79 8.61 16.75
C GLY A 233 -14.23 8.14 17.00
N THR A 234 -14.42 7.48 18.12
CA THR A 234 -15.72 7.02 18.61
C THR A 234 -15.86 7.40 20.08
N ILE A 235 -17.04 7.87 20.46
CA ILE A 235 -17.44 8.13 21.85
C ILE A 235 -18.58 7.20 22.24
N THR A 236 -18.79 7.03 23.53
CA THR A 236 -19.93 6.32 24.11
C THR A 236 -20.99 7.29 24.62
N ALA A 237 -22.24 6.88 24.71
CA ALA A 237 -23.34 7.74 25.09
C ALA A 237 -23.20 8.30 26.54
N ASP A 238 -22.57 7.57 27.46
CA ASP A 238 -22.25 8.01 28.81
C ASP A 238 -21.23 9.16 28.85
N PHE A 239 -20.44 9.35 27.81
CA PHE A 239 -19.60 10.54 27.64
C PHE A 239 -20.43 11.83 27.66
N TRP A 240 -21.58 11.83 27.00
CA TRP A 240 -22.51 12.99 27.05
C TRP A 240 -23.28 13.10 28.38
N ALA A 241 -23.43 11.99 29.08
CA ALA A 241 -24.07 11.99 30.41
C ALA A 241 -23.16 12.50 31.55
N GLY A 242 -21.92 12.89 31.21
CA GLY A 242 -20.96 13.44 32.16
C GLY A 242 -20.10 12.42 32.89
N LYS A 243 -20.00 11.22 32.36
CA LYS A 243 -19.07 10.20 32.82
C LYS A 243 -17.97 10.01 31.76
N ASN A 244 -16.89 10.77 31.88
CA ASN A 244 -15.66 10.42 31.17
C ASN A 244 -14.89 9.35 31.98
N ASP A 245 -13.96 8.67 31.37
CA ASP A 245 -13.09 7.68 32.02
C ASP A 245 -12.29 8.24 33.22
N ALA A 246 -12.20 9.55 33.36
CA ALA A 246 -11.57 10.24 34.48
C ALA A 246 -12.54 10.59 35.64
N GLY A 247 -13.82 10.24 35.52
CA GLY A 247 -14.82 10.47 36.55
C GLY A 247 -15.28 11.94 36.69
N THR A 248 -14.89 12.81 35.73
CA THR A 248 -15.30 14.22 35.68
C THR A 248 -16.57 14.41 34.83
N SER A 249 -17.58 15.05 35.36
CA SER A 249 -18.86 15.31 34.69
C SER A 249 -18.72 16.34 33.58
N SER A 250 -19.10 16.00 32.35
CA SER A 250 -19.04 16.90 31.20
C SER A 250 -20.37 17.48 30.74
N ILE A 251 -21.50 16.82 31.00
CA ILE A 251 -22.83 17.36 30.70
C ILE A 251 -23.64 17.42 31.99
N THR A 252 -24.08 18.60 32.39
CA THR A 252 -25.07 18.77 33.41
C THR A 252 -26.44 18.42 32.85
N THR A 253 -27.36 17.87 33.71
CA THR A 253 -28.74 17.51 33.34
C THR A 253 -29.53 18.63 32.68
N GLY A 254 -29.04 19.89 32.67
CA GLY A 254 -29.63 21.03 31.98
C GLY A 254 -29.37 21.08 30.45
N ASN A 255 -28.44 20.30 29.94
CA ASN A 255 -28.05 20.34 28.52
C ASN A 255 -28.68 19.22 27.68
N CYS A 256 -29.63 18.48 28.23
CA CYS A 256 -30.33 17.38 27.55
C CYS A 256 -31.83 17.41 27.90
N THR A 257 -32.72 17.22 26.95
CA THR A 257 -34.18 17.08 27.23
C THR A 257 -34.43 15.84 28.11
N ALA A 258 -35.55 15.78 28.83
CA ALA A 258 -35.89 14.63 29.68
C ALA A 258 -35.92 13.29 28.87
N ALA A 259 -36.43 13.31 27.65
CA ALA A 259 -36.45 12.15 26.77
C ALA A 259 -35.03 11.72 26.33
N CYS A 260 -34.18 12.68 26.03
CA CYS A 260 -32.77 12.45 25.74
C CYS A 260 -32.03 11.84 26.94
N ALA A 261 -32.20 12.39 28.14
CA ALA A 261 -31.61 11.89 29.38
C ALA A 261 -32.01 10.43 29.67
N THR A 262 -33.29 10.09 29.47
CA THR A 262 -33.79 8.72 29.62
C THR A 262 -33.11 7.76 28.64
N THR A 263 -32.97 8.14 27.35
CA THR A 263 -32.33 7.33 26.34
C THR A 263 -30.83 7.12 26.60
N LEU A 264 -30.12 8.19 27.05
CA LEU A 264 -28.70 8.08 27.45
C LEU A 264 -28.51 7.12 28.63
N THR A 265 -29.35 7.24 29.67
CA THR A 265 -29.26 6.39 30.86
C THR A 265 -29.56 4.92 30.55
N ALA A 266 -30.47 4.67 29.61
CA ALA A 266 -30.81 3.31 29.19
C ALA A 266 -29.74 2.68 28.26
N ASN A 267 -28.87 3.47 27.63
CA ASN A 267 -27.89 3.01 26.63
C ASN A 267 -26.48 3.62 26.84
N PRO A 268 -25.88 3.50 28.03
CA PRO A 268 -24.64 4.23 28.36
C PRO A 268 -23.44 3.84 27.44
N GLY A 269 -23.39 2.58 27.04
CA GLY A 269 -22.31 2.06 26.17
C GLY A 269 -22.58 2.20 24.66
N ALA A 270 -23.68 2.83 24.23
CA ALA A 270 -23.97 3.01 22.80
C ALA A 270 -22.94 3.93 22.16
N LYS A 271 -22.37 3.49 21.03
CA LYS A 271 -21.28 4.17 20.33
C LYS A 271 -21.78 5.18 19.31
N PHE A 272 -21.02 6.28 19.13
CA PHE A 272 -21.26 7.32 18.11
C PHE A 272 -19.95 7.91 17.61
N PRO A 273 -19.88 8.41 16.35
CA PRO A 273 -18.71 9.16 15.88
C PRO A 273 -18.40 10.38 16.76
N ASN A 274 -17.14 10.52 17.18
CA ASN A 274 -16.68 11.71 17.90
C ASN A 274 -16.74 12.98 17.04
N ALA A 275 -16.42 12.85 15.74
CA ALA A 275 -16.67 13.85 14.71
C ALA A 275 -17.20 13.16 13.45
N PHE A 276 -18.05 13.82 12.67
CA PHE A 276 -18.60 13.32 11.43
C PHE A 276 -18.82 14.45 10.42
N GLY A 277 -18.42 14.24 9.18
CA GLY A 277 -18.60 15.26 8.16
C GLY A 277 -18.17 14.88 6.75
N THR A 278 -17.98 15.90 5.92
CA THR A 278 -17.62 15.76 4.51
C THR A 278 -16.12 15.94 4.33
N SER A 279 -15.52 15.16 3.43
CA SER A 279 -14.11 15.22 3.05
C SER A 279 -13.94 15.54 1.57
N TYR A 280 -13.03 16.45 1.27
CA TYR A 280 -12.57 16.79 -0.06
C TYR A 280 -11.06 16.61 -0.13
N PHE A 281 -10.60 15.73 -1.00
CA PHE A 281 -9.18 15.51 -1.24
C PHE A 281 -8.87 15.64 -2.73
N ALA A 282 -7.98 16.55 -3.10
CA ALA A 282 -7.46 16.68 -4.45
C ALA A 282 -5.95 16.56 -4.43
N GLN A 283 -5.38 15.84 -5.40
CA GLN A 283 -3.94 15.65 -5.48
C GLN A 283 -3.47 15.65 -6.92
N ASP A 284 -2.47 16.48 -7.22
CA ASP A 284 -1.71 16.46 -8.46
C ASP A 284 -0.43 15.65 -8.20
N ARG A 285 -0.28 14.50 -8.90
CA ARG A 285 0.85 13.58 -8.80
C ARG A 285 1.67 13.64 -10.06
N GLU A 286 2.94 13.96 -9.96
CA GLU A 286 3.88 13.88 -11.07
C GLU A 286 5.06 12.98 -10.70
N ARG A 287 5.45 12.07 -11.60
CA ARG A 287 6.61 11.19 -11.44
C ARG A 287 7.45 11.22 -12.70
N LEU A 288 8.74 11.44 -12.54
CA LEU A 288 9.77 11.30 -13.55
C LEU A 288 10.66 10.12 -13.18
N THR A 289 10.91 9.23 -14.13
CA THR A 289 11.75 8.06 -13.93
C THR A 289 12.79 8.01 -15.03
N TYR A 290 14.04 7.83 -14.64
CA TYR A 290 15.18 7.69 -15.53
C TYR A 290 15.90 6.40 -15.20
N SER A 291 16.34 5.64 -16.21
CA SER A 291 17.21 4.51 -16.01
C SER A 291 18.27 4.40 -17.10
N ALA A 292 19.40 3.83 -16.72
CA ALA A 292 20.45 3.45 -17.64
C ALA A 292 21.06 2.12 -17.22
N THR A 293 21.34 1.25 -18.20
CA THR A 293 22.03 -0.03 -17.99
C THR A 293 23.14 -0.19 -19.01
N ALA A 294 24.33 -0.56 -18.56
CA ALA A 294 25.45 -0.95 -19.39
C ALA A 294 25.80 -2.41 -19.11
N GLN A 295 26.02 -3.21 -20.14
CA GLN A 295 26.54 -4.56 -20.04
C GLN A 295 27.77 -4.73 -20.91
N TRP A 296 28.78 -5.41 -20.36
CA TRP A 296 30.00 -5.74 -21.06
C TRP A 296 30.37 -7.20 -20.84
N LYS A 297 30.51 -7.96 -21.93
CA LYS A 297 30.88 -9.37 -21.97
C LYS A 297 32.20 -9.52 -22.76
N PRO A 298 33.37 -9.19 -22.15
CA PRO A 298 34.67 -9.20 -22.83
C PRO A 298 35.11 -10.59 -23.24
N VAL A 299 34.70 -11.61 -22.50
CA VAL A 299 34.86 -13.04 -22.82
C VAL A 299 33.55 -13.76 -22.54
N GLU A 300 33.41 -15.00 -23.03
CA GLU A 300 32.12 -15.72 -22.92
C GLU A 300 31.68 -15.96 -21.47
N GLU A 301 32.64 -16.15 -20.58
CA GLU A 301 32.43 -16.47 -19.17
C GLU A 301 32.12 -15.22 -18.30
N LEU A 302 32.61 -14.02 -18.69
CA LEU A 302 32.55 -12.81 -17.89
C LEU A 302 31.48 -11.85 -18.39
N THR A 303 30.51 -11.53 -17.51
CA THR A 303 29.54 -10.45 -17.72
C THR A 303 29.67 -9.40 -16.64
N ILE A 304 29.82 -8.15 -17.02
CA ILE A 304 29.81 -6.99 -16.13
C ILE A 304 28.54 -6.18 -16.43
N THR A 305 27.76 -5.88 -15.42
CA THR A 305 26.54 -5.07 -15.53
C THR A 305 26.62 -3.89 -14.59
N ALA A 306 26.24 -2.72 -15.06
CA ALA A 306 26.05 -1.52 -14.25
C ALA A 306 24.66 -0.94 -14.52
N ASP A 307 23.88 -0.74 -13.47
CA ASP A 307 22.53 -0.20 -13.53
C ASP A 307 22.46 1.12 -12.74
N TRP A 308 21.74 2.07 -13.29
CA TRP A 308 21.35 3.30 -12.61
C TRP A 308 19.85 3.52 -12.77
N LEU A 309 19.19 3.86 -11.66
CA LEU A 309 17.78 4.23 -11.63
C LEU A 309 17.63 5.51 -10.81
N ARG A 310 16.85 6.48 -11.32
CA ARG A 310 16.43 7.67 -10.60
C ARG A 310 14.92 7.88 -10.75
N ILE A 311 14.27 8.18 -9.65
CA ILE A 311 12.83 8.49 -9.57
C ILE A 311 12.69 9.81 -8.82
N ASP A 312 12.03 10.78 -9.45
CA ASP A 312 11.65 12.04 -8.85
C ASP A 312 10.12 12.13 -8.89
N ALA A 313 9.47 12.35 -7.75
CA ALA A 313 8.02 12.47 -7.68
C ALA A 313 7.59 13.65 -6.80
N THR A 314 6.56 14.37 -7.22
CA THR A 314 5.96 15.48 -6.48
C THR A 314 4.46 15.26 -6.38
N TYR A 315 3.93 15.30 -5.16
CA TYR A 315 2.52 15.18 -4.86
C TYR A 315 2.03 16.42 -4.12
N ASP A 316 1.29 17.27 -4.85
CA ASP A 316 0.63 18.44 -4.28
C ASP A 316 -0.78 18.07 -3.89
N ASN A 317 -1.14 18.16 -2.62
CA ASN A 317 -2.45 17.77 -2.17
C ASN A 317 -3.14 18.83 -1.32
N LEU A 318 -4.45 18.98 -1.57
CA LEU A 318 -5.39 19.75 -0.79
C LEU A 318 -6.34 18.78 -0.11
N ASN A 319 -6.34 18.73 1.22
CA ASN A 319 -7.27 17.95 2.02
C ASN A 319 -8.09 18.90 2.91
N GLN A 320 -9.42 18.87 2.79
CA GLN A 320 -10.32 19.70 3.58
C GLN A 320 -11.53 18.92 4.05
N SER A 321 -11.63 18.78 5.37
CA SER A 321 -12.74 18.10 6.01
C SER A 321 -13.55 19.08 6.83
N MET A 322 -14.88 19.05 6.68
CA MET A 322 -15.82 19.83 7.49
C MET A 322 -16.57 18.87 8.40
N TYR A 323 -16.33 18.97 9.70
CA TYR A 323 -16.91 18.11 10.72
C TYR A 323 -17.92 18.84 11.59
N ALA A 324 -19.06 18.20 11.87
CA ALA A 324 -19.73 18.35 13.15
C ALA A 324 -18.92 17.61 14.22
N PHE A 325 -18.72 18.17 15.40
CA PHE A 325 -17.89 17.60 16.46
C PHE A 325 -18.68 17.27 17.73
N PRO A 326 -19.55 16.22 17.70
CA PRO A 326 -20.38 15.79 18.82
C PRO A 326 -19.62 15.53 20.11
N GLY A 327 -18.38 15.06 20.02
CA GLY A 327 -17.52 14.79 21.15
C GLY A 327 -17.11 16.04 21.95
N ASN A 328 -17.17 17.22 21.33
CA ASN A 328 -16.81 18.50 21.97
C ASN A 328 -18.03 19.37 22.35
N VAL A 329 -19.23 18.80 22.37
CA VAL A 329 -20.44 19.55 22.76
C VAL A 329 -20.35 20.18 24.17
N TRP A 330 -19.57 19.59 25.06
CA TRP A 330 -19.35 20.04 26.44
C TRP A 330 -18.40 21.25 26.57
N ASN A 331 -17.56 21.53 25.57
CA ASN A 331 -16.65 22.70 25.55
C ASN A 331 -17.34 24.00 25.10
N SER A 332 -18.57 23.90 24.67
CA SER A 332 -19.42 25.04 24.27
C SER A 332 -20.65 25.12 25.14
N ALA A 333 -21.36 26.23 25.13
CA ALA A 333 -22.69 26.31 25.74
C ALA A 333 -23.72 25.44 24.96
N GLY A 334 -23.28 24.39 24.33
CA GLY A 334 -24.04 23.48 23.48
C GLY A 334 -24.86 22.47 24.27
N SER A 335 -25.87 21.91 23.65
CA SER A 335 -26.75 20.91 24.22
C SER A 335 -27.13 19.82 23.23
N LEU A 336 -27.24 18.58 23.72
CA LEU A 336 -27.84 17.45 23.01
C LEU A 336 -29.35 17.56 23.10
N THR A 337 -30.04 17.73 21.99
CA THR A 337 -31.50 17.96 21.92
C THR A 337 -32.32 16.76 21.51
N GLY A 338 -31.71 15.76 20.88
CA GLY A 338 -32.38 14.53 20.43
C GLY A 338 -31.38 13.40 20.20
N LEU A 339 -31.84 12.16 20.45
CA LEU A 339 -31.01 10.97 20.38
C LEU A 339 -31.85 9.75 19.99
N THR A 340 -31.33 8.94 19.07
CA THR A 340 -31.91 7.65 18.71
C THR A 340 -30.81 6.58 18.80
N VAL A 341 -31.09 5.47 19.49
CA VAL A 341 -30.17 4.34 19.64
C VAL A 341 -30.80 3.10 19.02
N ASP A 342 -29.99 2.35 18.27
CA ASP A 342 -30.36 1.05 17.73
C ASP A 342 -29.16 0.09 17.79
N ASN A 343 -29.37 -1.07 18.46
CA ASN A 343 -28.36 -2.13 18.59
C ASN A 343 -26.98 -1.63 19.07
N GLY A 344 -26.95 -0.82 20.14
CA GLY A 344 -25.71 -0.32 20.74
C GLY A 344 -24.98 0.76 19.92
N VAL A 345 -25.64 1.31 18.89
CA VAL A 345 -25.15 2.44 18.10
C VAL A 345 -26.15 3.59 18.23
N VAL A 346 -25.65 4.79 18.54
CA VAL A 346 -26.45 6.01 18.38
C VAL A 346 -26.55 6.28 16.89
N THR A 347 -27.71 6.08 16.32
CA THR A 347 -27.92 6.20 14.87
C THR A 347 -28.25 7.61 14.41
N LYS A 348 -28.77 8.44 15.33
CA LYS A 348 -29.08 9.86 15.08
C LYS A 348 -28.92 10.67 16.36
N ALA A 349 -28.28 11.83 16.23
CA ALA A 349 -28.17 12.78 17.35
C ALA A 349 -28.30 14.23 16.85
N SER A 350 -29.05 15.05 17.58
CA SER A 350 -29.27 16.47 17.28
C SER A 350 -28.70 17.34 18.38
N PHE A 351 -28.04 18.42 17.98
CA PHE A 351 -27.32 19.32 18.88
C PHE A 351 -27.70 20.76 18.61
N ARG A 352 -27.65 21.60 19.65
CA ARG A 352 -27.83 23.05 19.60
C ARG A 352 -26.53 23.74 19.99
N ASN A 353 -26.13 24.76 19.24
CA ASN A 353 -24.94 25.57 19.47
C ASN A 353 -23.69 24.71 19.74
N ALA A 354 -23.48 23.69 18.93
CA ALA A 354 -22.39 22.72 19.09
C ALA A 354 -21.26 22.98 18.08
N LEU A 355 -20.06 22.55 18.45
CA LEU A 355 -18.83 22.77 17.68
C LEU A 355 -18.88 22.10 16.31
N SER A 356 -18.49 22.85 15.30
CA SER A 356 -18.14 22.38 13.95
C SER A 356 -16.75 22.84 13.60
N VAL A 357 -16.00 22.06 12.86
CA VAL A 357 -14.61 22.29 12.51
C VAL A 357 -14.42 22.19 11.00
N LEU A 358 -13.70 23.12 10.42
CA LEU A 358 -13.13 22.99 9.08
C LEU A 358 -11.61 22.81 9.22
N ASP A 359 -11.13 21.62 8.95
CA ASP A 359 -9.72 21.30 8.77
C ASP A 359 -9.35 21.58 7.32
N ALA A 360 -8.47 22.56 7.10
CA ALA A 360 -7.96 22.91 5.79
C ALA A 360 -6.45 22.69 5.74
N GLN A 361 -6.01 21.75 4.91
CA GLN A 361 -4.61 21.34 4.79
C GLN A 361 -4.16 21.40 3.33
N TYR A 362 -3.07 22.08 3.09
CA TYR A 362 -2.34 22.04 1.83
C TYR A 362 -0.93 21.54 2.06
N ARG A 363 -0.52 20.51 1.30
CA ARG A 363 0.76 19.83 1.46
C ARG A 363 1.45 19.64 0.12
N VAL A 364 2.75 19.85 0.10
CA VAL A 364 3.67 19.42 -0.94
C VAL A 364 4.54 18.30 -0.38
N ALA A 365 4.47 17.12 -1.01
CA ALA A 365 5.37 16.01 -0.74
C ALA A 365 6.30 15.84 -1.95
N GLU A 366 7.59 15.79 -1.71
CA GLU A 366 8.61 15.49 -2.72
C GLU A 366 9.28 14.18 -2.35
N MET A 367 9.49 13.31 -3.33
CA MET A 367 10.13 12.01 -3.18
C MET A 367 11.20 11.86 -4.23
N HIS A 368 12.40 11.54 -3.79
CA HIS A 368 13.54 11.25 -4.66
C HIS A 368 14.08 9.89 -4.30
N SER A 369 14.40 9.07 -5.29
CA SER A 369 15.11 7.81 -5.09
C SER A 369 16.14 7.64 -6.18
N GLN A 370 17.36 7.30 -5.79
CA GLN A 370 18.46 7.04 -6.72
C GLN A 370 19.19 5.77 -6.31
N THR A 371 19.40 4.87 -7.28
CA THR A 371 20.05 3.58 -7.06
C THR A 371 21.15 3.39 -8.08
N PHE A 372 22.32 2.98 -7.62
CA PHE A 372 23.42 2.46 -8.43
C PHE A 372 23.68 1.02 -8.01
N HIS A 373 23.75 0.13 -8.97
CA HIS A 373 24.03 -1.29 -8.80
C HIS A 373 25.09 -1.72 -9.80
N GLY A 374 26.08 -2.48 -9.32
CA GLY A 374 27.10 -3.11 -10.13
C GLY A 374 27.17 -4.61 -9.88
N GLN A 375 27.35 -5.38 -10.94
CA GLN A 375 27.45 -6.83 -10.89
C GLN A 375 28.59 -7.31 -11.79
N ILE A 376 29.38 -8.23 -11.28
CA ILE A 376 30.42 -8.99 -12.02
C ILE A 376 30.07 -10.46 -11.89
N GLY A 377 29.67 -11.07 -12.97
CA GLY A 377 29.35 -12.49 -13.07
C GLY A 377 30.40 -13.25 -13.89
N TRP A 378 31.03 -14.25 -13.30
CA TRP A 378 31.85 -15.21 -13.99
C TRP A 378 31.16 -16.56 -14.05
N ASN A 379 30.99 -17.14 -15.20
CA ASN A 379 30.25 -18.39 -15.38
C ASN A 379 31.10 -19.40 -16.16
N ASP A 380 31.79 -20.28 -15.45
CA ASP A 380 32.57 -21.40 -15.99
C ASP A 380 31.75 -22.69 -16.07
N VAL A 381 32.28 -23.73 -16.68
CA VAL A 381 31.60 -25.04 -16.80
C VAL A 381 31.34 -25.65 -15.40
N ASN A 382 32.32 -25.59 -14.50
CA ASN A 382 32.30 -26.27 -13.20
C ASN A 382 31.95 -25.36 -12.02
N TRP A 383 31.99 -24.04 -12.21
CA TRP A 383 31.71 -23.09 -11.12
C TRP A 383 31.20 -21.75 -11.70
N ASP A 384 30.61 -20.96 -10.86
CA ASP A 384 30.27 -19.57 -11.15
C ASP A 384 30.54 -18.69 -9.92
N LEU A 385 30.89 -17.45 -10.18
CA LEU A 385 31.12 -16.42 -9.18
C LEU A 385 30.29 -15.18 -9.54
N ASN A 386 29.55 -14.67 -8.58
CA ASN A 386 28.81 -13.42 -8.72
C ASN A 386 29.23 -12.46 -7.60
N ILE A 387 29.66 -11.26 -7.97
CA ILE A 387 30.01 -10.18 -7.05
C ILE A 387 29.06 -9.02 -7.35
N GLU A 388 28.33 -8.57 -6.35
CA GLU A 388 27.40 -7.45 -6.48
C GLU A 388 27.66 -6.39 -5.41
N GLY A 389 27.44 -5.16 -5.79
CA GLY A 389 27.48 -4.04 -4.84
C GLY A 389 26.56 -2.91 -5.30
N GLY A 390 26.03 -2.18 -4.33
CA GLY A 390 25.15 -1.08 -4.67
C GLY A 390 24.94 -0.10 -3.54
N VAL A 391 24.49 1.07 -3.95
CA VAL A 391 24.01 2.15 -3.07
C VAL A 391 22.65 2.62 -3.56
N SER A 392 21.75 2.80 -2.64
CA SER A 392 20.41 3.33 -2.91
C SER A 392 20.08 4.36 -1.85
N ASP A 393 19.82 5.57 -2.28
CA ASP A 393 19.45 6.71 -1.41
C ASP A 393 18.07 7.20 -1.81
N ALA A 394 17.15 7.34 -0.85
CA ALA A 394 15.85 7.92 -1.06
C ALA A 394 15.53 8.94 0.04
N ASP A 395 14.84 9.96 -0.35
CA ASP A 395 14.24 10.95 0.56
C ASP A 395 12.79 11.20 0.13
N GLY A 396 11.96 11.55 1.10
CA GLY A 396 10.53 11.72 0.86
C GLY A 396 9.83 12.47 1.99
N GLY A 397 8.52 12.28 2.07
CA GLY A 397 7.69 12.88 3.09
C GLY A 397 7.22 14.29 2.74
N THR A 398 6.81 15.02 3.75
CA THR A 398 6.25 16.37 3.62
C THR A 398 7.36 17.41 3.56
N LYS A 399 7.56 18.03 2.38
CA LYS A 399 8.45 19.20 2.23
C LYS A 399 7.87 20.45 2.89
N LYS A 400 6.56 20.67 2.71
CA LYS A 400 5.81 21.78 3.29
C LYS A 400 4.35 21.41 3.48
N GLN A 401 3.79 21.73 4.64
CA GLN A 401 2.36 21.65 4.89
C GLN A 401 1.93 22.90 5.65
N VAL A 402 0.86 23.53 5.17
CA VAL A 402 0.06 24.49 5.91
C VAL A 402 -1.22 23.81 6.33
N PHE A 403 -1.51 23.80 7.62
CA PHE A 403 -2.76 23.35 8.20
C PHE A 403 -3.39 24.52 8.94
N LEU A 404 -4.66 24.83 8.64
CA LEU A 404 -5.47 25.81 9.34
C LEU A 404 -6.74 25.14 9.82
N GLU A 405 -7.07 25.33 11.10
CA GLU A 405 -8.31 24.86 11.72
C GLU A 405 -9.24 26.06 11.96
N PHE A 406 -10.46 25.95 11.45
CA PHE A 406 -11.49 26.97 11.59
C PHE A 406 -12.66 26.40 12.36
N LEU A 407 -13.17 27.13 13.33
CA LEU A 407 -14.26 26.73 14.21
C LEU A 407 -15.55 27.47 13.86
N ASN A 408 -16.67 26.81 14.12
CA ASN A 408 -18.01 27.37 14.08
C ASN A 408 -18.89 26.69 15.13
N TRP A 409 -19.87 27.40 15.68
CA TRP A 409 -20.88 26.85 16.59
C TRP A 409 -22.25 26.99 15.95
N ALA A 410 -22.96 25.88 15.78
CA ALA A 410 -24.24 25.84 15.10
C ALA A 410 -25.15 24.72 15.62
N ASP A 411 -26.42 24.81 15.30
CA ASP A 411 -27.37 23.71 15.47
C ASP A 411 -27.19 22.74 14.34
N TYR A 412 -27.00 21.43 14.64
CA TYR A 412 -26.87 20.40 13.64
C TYR A 412 -27.45 19.05 14.07
N THR A 413 -27.69 18.20 13.08
CA THR A 413 -28.06 16.79 13.26
C THR A 413 -27.11 15.91 12.46
N VAL A 414 -26.56 14.88 13.09
CA VAL A 414 -25.83 13.79 12.45
C VAL A 414 -26.74 12.56 12.44
N ASP A 415 -26.95 11.97 11.26
CA ASP A 415 -27.79 10.80 11.04
C ASP A 415 -27.04 9.72 10.26
N ILE A 416 -26.67 8.64 10.92
CA ILE A 416 -26.00 7.47 10.35
C ILE A 416 -26.90 6.23 10.33
N SER A 417 -28.23 6.41 10.49
CA SER A 417 -29.19 5.31 10.57
C SER A 417 -29.25 4.44 9.32
N GLY A 418 -28.87 5.00 8.17
CA GLY A 418 -28.82 4.28 6.89
C GLY A 418 -27.53 3.49 6.64
N ALA A 419 -26.52 3.60 7.52
CA ALA A 419 -25.25 2.88 7.30
C ALA A 419 -25.42 1.35 7.39
N PRO A 420 -24.74 0.58 6.54
CA PRO A 420 -23.68 0.97 5.61
C PRO A 420 -24.11 1.45 4.21
N ASP A 421 -25.37 1.31 3.83
CA ASP A 421 -25.82 1.59 2.47
C ASP A 421 -25.88 3.10 2.19
N LYS A 422 -26.29 3.88 3.21
CA LYS A 422 -26.22 5.34 3.21
C LYS A 422 -25.24 5.78 4.30
N PRO A 423 -24.03 6.20 3.95
CA PRO A 423 -22.95 6.35 4.92
C PRO A 423 -23.19 7.42 5.98
N GLY A 424 -24.17 8.30 5.82
CA GLY A 424 -24.64 9.25 6.83
C GLY A 424 -24.89 10.63 6.25
N THR A 425 -25.63 11.44 7.03
CA THR A 425 -26.03 12.80 6.68
C THR A 425 -25.67 13.76 7.80
N LEU A 426 -25.12 14.92 7.44
CA LEU A 426 -24.92 16.07 8.30
C LEU A 426 -25.83 17.20 7.84
N SER A 427 -26.71 17.69 8.72
CA SER A 427 -27.67 18.76 8.42
C SER A 427 -27.55 19.88 9.45
N TYR A 428 -27.47 21.10 8.99
CA TYR A 428 -27.47 22.31 9.83
C TYR A 428 -28.81 23.05 9.73
N GLY A 429 -29.13 23.83 10.76
CA GLY A 429 -30.31 24.69 10.76
C GLY A 429 -30.27 25.86 9.76
N SER A 430 -29.05 26.15 9.21
CA SER A 430 -28.80 27.16 8.20
C SER A 430 -27.71 26.66 7.22
N ASN A 431 -27.43 27.39 6.14
CA ASN A 431 -26.38 26.99 5.16
C ASN A 431 -24.96 27.28 5.71
N VAL A 432 -24.54 26.51 6.70
CA VAL A 432 -23.21 26.64 7.34
C VAL A 432 -22.12 26.16 6.37
N LEU A 433 -22.28 25.00 5.74
CA LEU A 433 -21.25 24.40 4.88
C LEU A 433 -20.94 25.21 3.61
N GLY A 434 -21.90 26.00 3.12
CA GLY A 434 -21.72 26.89 1.98
C GLY A 434 -21.28 28.31 2.33
N ASN A 435 -21.10 28.64 3.63
CA ASN A 435 -20.79 30.00 4.09
C ASN A 435 -19.37 30.12 4.69
N PRO A 436 -18.36 30.60 3.91
CA PRO A 436 -17.01 30.79 4.42
C PRO A 436 -16.90 31.75 5.62
N ALA A 437 -17.80 32.74 5.75
CA ALA A 437 -17.78 33.68 6.86
C ALA A 437 -18.24 33.08 8.20
N ALA A 438 -18.88 31.90 8.16
CA ALA A 438 -19.32 31.22 9.37
C ALA A 438 -18.17 30.56 10.16
N PHE A 439 -17.06 30.30 9.53
CA PHE A 439 -15.90 29.63 10.12
C PHE A 439 -14.75 30.61 10.34
N ALA A 440 -14.15 30.61 11.54
CA ALA A 440 -12.98 31.43 11.84
C ALA A 440 -11.94 30.64 12.66
N THR A 441 -10.65 30.96 12.49
CA THR A 441 -9.57 30.37 13.32
C THR A 441 -9.69 30.79 14.77
N ASP A 442 -9.31 29.90 15.70
CA ASP A 442 -9.26 30.20 17.13
C ASP A 442 -7.88 30.75 17.52
N PRO A 443 -7.78 31.87 18.28
CA PRO A 443 -6.50 32.43 18.72
C PRO A 443 -5.67 31.48 19.58
N GLY A 444 -6.28 30.58 20.31
CA GLY A 444 -5.59 29.59 21.14
C GLY A 444 -4.83 28.56 20.30
N TRP A 445 -5.48 28.07 19.21
CA TRP A 445 -4.90 27.17 18.26
C TRP A 445 -5.50 27.40 16.87
N SER A 446 -4.67 27.83 15.94
CA SER A 446 -5.15 28.15 14.58
C SER A 446 -4.62 27.16 13.52
N GLY A 447 -3.66 26.31 13.89
CA GLY A 447 -3.04 25.34 12.98
C GLY A 447 -1.52 25.30 13.06
N ASN A 448 -0.87 24.90 11.99
CA ASN A 448 0.57 24.81 11.92
C ASN A 448 1.12 25.01 10.48
N LEU A 449 2.41 25.36 10.42
CA LEU A 449 3.23 25.26 9.23
C LEU A 449 4.35 24.27 9.52
N VAL A 450 4.41 23.15 8.81
CA VAL A 450 5.35 22.07 9.14
C VAL A 450 6.12 21.55 7.91
N ASN A 451 7.28 20.98 8.23
CA ASN A 451 8.14 20.21 7.35
C ASN A 451 8.44 18.87 8.04
N LYS A 452 8.22 17.76 7.32
CA LYS A 452 8.38 16.39 7.85
C LYS A 452 9.07 15.50 6.82
N PRO A 453 10.36 15.76 6.48
CA PRO A 453 11.10 14.94 5.55
C PRO A 453 11.50 13.60 6.17
N THR A 454 11.69 12.61 5.31
CA THR A 454 12.16 11.27 5.65
C THR A 454 13.34 10.91 4.79
N ILE A 455 14.20 10.03 5.29
CA ILE A 455 15.32 9.44 4.56
C ILE A 455 15.23 7.93 4.61
N ASP A 456 15.71 7.28 3.56
CA ASP A 456 15.89 5.83 3.48
C ASP A 456 17.15 5.57 2.64
N LYS A 457 18.15 4.85 3.19
CA LYS A 457 19.44 4.61 2.57
C LYS A 457 19.83 3.15 2.72
N GLU A 458 20.21 2.53 1.62
CA GLU A 458 20.66 1.15 1.58
C GLU A 458 22.03 1.07 0.92
N ARG A 459 22.97 0.35 1.53
CA ARG A 459 24.29 0.05 0.97
C ARG A 459 24.57 -1.42 1.17
N TYR A 460 25.06 -2.09 0.16
CA TYR A 460 25.35 -3.52 0.25
C TYR A 460 26.52 -3.95 -0.62
N GLY A 461 27.10 -5.07 -0.20
CA GLY A 461 28.05 -5.87 -0.96
C GLY A 461 27.74 -7.36 -0.77
N GLN A 462 27.81 -8.11 -1.85
CA GLN A 462 27.48 -9.54 -1.87
C GLN A 462 28.48 -10.30 -2.75
N VAL A 463 28.83 -11.51 -2.32
CA VAL A 463 29.64 -12.46 -3.09
C VAL A 463 28.96 -13.82 -3.02
N ASP A 464 28.74 -14.43 -4.18
CA ASP A 464 28.12 -15.75 -4.33
C ASP A 464 29.04 -16.65 -5.18
N LEU A 465 29.34 -17.85 -4.69
CA LEU A 465 30.07 -18.90 -5.38
C LEU A 465 29.17 -20.11 -5.58
N GLY A 466 29.07 -20.59 -6.80
CA GLY A 466 28.36 -21.82 -7.17
C GLY A 466 29.32 -22.87 -7.71
N LEU A 467 29.32 -24.07 -7.15
CA LEU A 467 29.99 -25.24 -7.67
C LEU A 467 28.99 -26.11 -8.42
N LYS A 468 29.27 -26.47 -9.67
CA LYS A 468 28.37 -27.23 -10.53
C LYS A 468 28.83 -28.68 -10.62
N PHE A 469 27.91 -29.62 -10.74
CA PHE A 469 28.17 -31.06 -10.77
C PHE A 469 27.27 -31.74 -11.80
N ASP A 470 27.80 -32.81 -12.41
CA ASP A 470 27.06 -33.59 -13.44
C ASP A 470 26.11 -34.65 -12.85
N GLY A 471 26.19 -34.94 -11.56
CA GLY A 471 25.37 -35.97 -10.89
C GLY A 471 23.98 -35.50 -10.45
N SER A 472 23.38 -36.23 -9.49
CA SER A 472 22.12 -35.85 -8.86
C SER A 472 22.24 -34.57 -8.04
N LEU A 473 23.38 -34.24 -7.49
CA LEU A 473 23.77 -32.93 -7.01
C LEU A 473 24.07 -32.06 -8.24
N LYS A 474 23.30 -31.00 -8.45
CA LYS A 474 23.48 -30.11 -9.58
C LYS A 474 24.34 -28.89 -9.27
N ARG A 475 24.14 -28.33 -8.11
CA ARG A 475 24.88 -27.12 -7.70
C ARG A 475 24.96 -27.04 -6.19
N TRP A 476 26.10 -26.57 -5.70
CA TRP A 476 26.28 -26.18 -4.30
C TRP A 476 26.70 -24.71 -4.26
N SER A 477 25.86 -23.86 -3.69
CA SER A 477 26.04 -22.41 -3.63
C SER A 477 26.36 -21.96 -2.23
N PHE A 478 27.23 -20.96 -2.14
CA PHE A 478 27.61 -20.26 -0.91
C PHE A 478 27.56 -18.76 -1.19
N GLY A 479 27.14 -17.98 -0.23
CA GLY A 479 27.21 -16.54 -0.38
C GLY A 479 27.32 -15.83 0.94
N TYR A 480 27.99 -14.69 0.90
CA TYR A 480 28.06 -13.73 2.00
C TYR A 480 27.55 -12.38 1.52
N LYS A 481 26.70 -11.73 2.34
CA LYS A 481 26.17 -10.40 2.11
C LYS A 481 26.29 -9.54 3.35
N TYR A 482 26.79 -8.31 3.19
CA TYR A 482 26.70 -7.23 4.15
C TYR A 482 25.76 -6.16 3.65
N ARG A 483 24.89 -5.67 4.54
CA ARG A 483 23.98 -4.56 4.29
C ARG A 483 24.03 -3.56 5.41
N HIS A 484 24.10 -2.28 5.06
CA HIS A 484 23.89 -1.16 5.97
C HIS A 484 22.68 -0.39 5.53
N HIS A 485 21.69 -0.30 6.39
CA HIS A 485 20.45 0.43 6.15
C HIS A 485 20.29 1.54 7.18
N GLU A 486 19.88 2.74 6.74
CA GLU A 486 19.56 3.87 7.59
C GLU A 486 18.24 4.49 7.14
N THR A 487 17.30 4.65 8.07
CA THR A 487 16.03 5.36 7.83
C THR A 487 15.71 6.28 8.98
N GLY A 488 15.04 7.40 8.67
CA GLY A 488 14.70 8.37 9.71
C GLY A 488 13.69 9.39 9.26
N GLN A 489 13.18 10.11 10.22
CA GLN A 489 12.24 11.20 10.06
C GLN A 489 12.71 12.40 10.86
N SER A 490 12.65 13.57 10.22
CA SER A 490 12.77 14.85 10.90
C SER A 490 11.40 15.53 10.89
N TYR A 491 11.06 16.23 11.97
CA TYR A 491 9.81 16.96 12.09
C TYR A 491 10.06 18.31 12.76
N ALA A 492 9.80 19.38 12.02
CA ALA A 492 9.92 20.75 12.53
C ALA A 492 8.75 21.58 12.01
N GLY A 493 8.37 22.60 12.79
CA GLY A 493 7.25 23.45 12.39
C GLY A 493 7.13 24.72 13.20
N ILE A 494 6.04 25.42 12.93
CA ILE A 494 5.55 26.59 13.63
C ILE A 494 4.12 26.29 14.07
N ALA A 495 3.85 26.33 15.35
CA ALA A 495 2.47 26.34 15.86
C ALA A 495 1.88 27.74 15.61
N LEU A 496 0.76 27.79 14.91
CA LEU A 496 0.07 29.05 14.60
C LEU A 496 -0.95 29.36 15.70
N THR A 497 -0.70 30.44 16.43
CA THR A 497 -1.57 30.96 17.49
C THR A 497 -1.84 32.46 17.26
N GLY A 498 -2.81 33.00 17.95
CA GLY A 498 -3.16 34.42 17.89
C GLY A 498 -3.87 34.83 16.58
N LEU A 499 -4.43 33.86 15.82
CA LEU A 499 -5.22 34.15 14.62
C LEU A 499 -6.71 34.12 14.95
N SER A 500 -7.41 35.16 14.51
CA SER A 500 -8.89 35.19 14.52
C SER A 500 -9.34 35.67 13.14
N VAL A 501 -9.31 34.74 12.15
CA VAL A 501 -9.47 35.07 10.74
C VAL A 501 -10.59 34.20 10.16
N PRO A 502 -11.64 34.83 9.60
CA PRO A 502 -12.67 34.09 8.87
C PRO A 502 -12.12 33.35 7.65
N ALA A 503 -12.66 32.17 7.36
CA ALA A 503 -12.31 31.43 6.13
C ALA A 503 -12.64 32.23 4.85
N GLY A 504 -13.60 33.15 4.92
CA GLY A 504 -13.92 34.06 3.82
C GLY A 504 -12.87 35.10 3.49
N ASN A 505 -11.81 35.26 4.29
CA ASN A 505 -10.66 36.12 3.99
C ASN A 505 -9.66 35.43 3.05
N PHE A 506 -9.83 34.14 2.79
CA PHE A 506 -9.03 33.38 1.84
C PHE A 506 -9.75 33.32 0.47
N ASP A 507 -9.00 32.95 -0.56
CA ASP A 507 -9.59 32.63 -1.85
C ASP A 507 -10.41 31.33 -1.73
N THR A 508 -11.74 31.47 -1.74
CA THR A 508 -12.69 30.37 -1.58
C THR A 508 -13.50 30.15 -2.86
N SER A 509 -13.89 28.91 -3.09
CA SER A 509 -14.81 28.56 -4.17
C SER A 509 -15.78 27.48 -3.72
N PRO A 510 -17.00 27.40 -4.32
CA PRO A 510 -17.84 26.22 -4.12
C PRO A 510 -17.14 24.99 -4.71
N VAL A 511 -17.45 23.81 -4.18
CA VAL A 511 -17.05 22.54 -4.80
C VAL A 511 -17.72 22.40 -6.17
N LYS A 512 -17.19 21.51 -7.01
CA LYS A 512 -17.79 21.23 -8.33
C LYS A 512 -19.14 20.51 -8.20
N ASP A 513 -19.99 20.63 -9.19
CA ASP A 513 -21.34 20.06 -9.23
C ASP A 513 -21.37 18.53 -9.06
N ASN A 514 -20.29 17.84 -9.46
CA ASN A 514 -20.15 16.39 -9.31
C ASN A 514 -19.59 15.96 -7.92
N TYR A 515 -19.43 16.90 -6.97
CA TYR A 515 -18.96 16.58 -5.62
C TYR A 515 -19.96 15.68 -4.88
N LEU A 516 -19.48 14.64 -4.22
CA LEU A 516 -20.27 13.57 -3.57
C LEU A 516 -21.28 12.86 -4.51
N SER A 517 -21.16 13.03 -5.84
CA SER A 517 -22.00 12.27 -6.77
C SER A 517 -21.82 10.76 -6.60
N GLY A 518 -22.92 10.02 -6.72
CA GLY A 518 -22.93 8.55 -6.55
C GLY A 518 -22.86 8.05 -5.11
N PHE A 519 -23.01 8.93 -4.12
CA PHE A 519 -23.28 8.54 -2.74
C PHE A 519 -24.78 8.67 -2.43
N ASP A 520 -25.35 7.69 -1.75
CA ASP A 520 -26.74 7.74 -1.31
C ASP A 520 -26.89 8.50 0.03
N GLY A 521 -27.98 9.24 0.19
CA GLY A 521 -28.30 9.94 1.43
C GLY A 521 -27.56 11.27 1.65
N ILE A 522 -26.97 11.84 0.61
CA ILE A 522 -26.35 13.17 0.64
C ILE A 522 -27.42 14.24 0.48
N ASN A 523 -27.36 15.30 1.29
CA ASN A 523 -28.23 16.48 1.16
C ASN A 523 -27.51 17.63 0.43
N ASP A 524 -28.28 18.64 0.00
CA ASP A 524 -27.77 19.80 -0.73
C ASP A 524 -26.74 20.62 0.04
N GLN A 525 -26.83 20.67 1.38
CA GLN A 525 -25.84 21.37 2.23
C GLN A 525 -24.48 20.70 2.15
N MET A 526 -24.43 19.36 2.24
CA MET A 526 -23.19 18.60 2.13
C MET A 526 -22.59 18.72 0.72
N ALA A 527 -23.42 18.61 -0.33
CA ALA A 527 -22.99 18.72 -1.71
C ALA A 527 -22.56 20.15 -2.11
N GLY A 528 -23.12 21.18 -1.45
CA GLY A 528 -22.88 22.60 -1.77
C GLY A 528 -21.84 23.29 -0.89
N ARG A 529 -20.90 22.54 -0.24
CA ARG A 529 -19.85 23.14 0.58
C ARG A 529 -18.88 24.00 -0.21
N PHE A 530 -18.16 24.88 0.49
CA PHE A 530 -17.02 25.60 -0.09
C PHE A 530 -15.68 24.87 0.17
N ILE A 531 -14.64 25.27 -0.56
CA ILE A 531 -13.22 24.91 -0.34
C ILE A 531 -12.37 26.17 -0.33
N ILE A 532 -11.26 26.13 0.41
CA ILE A 532 -10.23 27.19 0.44
C ILE A 532 -9.11 26.81 -0.53
N ASN A 533 -8.65 27.75 -1.34
CA ASN A 533 -7.49 27.54 -2.21
C ASN A 533 -6.21 27.35 -1.39
N GLY A 534 -5.43 26.30 -1.68
CA GLY A 534 -4.22 25.95 -0.95
C GLY A 534 -3.13 27.02 -1.02
N ASP A 535 -2.91 27.62 -2.19
CA ASP A 535 -1.93 28.70 -2.36
C ASP A 535 -2.31 29.94 -1.57
N SER A 536 -3.60 30.26 -1.47
CA SER A 536 -4.13 31.35 -0.65
C SER A 536 -3.76 31.15 0.84
N MET A 537 -3.87 29.90 1.36
CA MET A 537 -3.46 29.57 2.72
C MET A 537 -1.95 29.72 2.91
N VAL A 538 -1.15 29.22 1.97
CA VAL A 538 0.32 29.35 2.00
C VAL A 538 0.74 30.81 2.00
N ASN A 539 0.20 31.61 1.06
CA ASN A 539 0.53 33.03 0.92
C ASN A 539 0.15 33.82 2.18
N TYR A 540 -1.01 33.53 2.79
CA TYR A 540 -1.43 34.16 4.04
C TYR A 540 -0.46 33.84 5.18
N VAL A 541 -0.13 32.55 5.39
CA VAL A 541 0.73 32.13 6.51
C VAL A 541 2.16 32.67 6.32
N GLN A 542 2.76 32.51 5.12
CA GLN A 542 4.14 32.91 4.84
C GLN A 542 4.30 34.43 4.69
N GLY A 543 3.26 35.17 4.32
CA GLY A 543 3.26 36.62 4.23
C GLY A 543 3.12 37.34 5.59
N ARG A 544 2.99 36.62 6.69
CA ARG A 544 2.84 37.24 8.02
C ARG A 544 4.14 37.90 8.46
N PRO A 545 4.06 39.15 8.98
CA PRO A 545 5.22 39.77 9.56
C PRO A 545 5.69 38.99 10.81
N ASN A 546 7.01 38.85 10.97
CA ASN A 546 7.64 38.20 12.12
C ASN A 546 7.23 36.69 12.29
N LEU A 547 7.00 35.99 11.19
CA LEU A 547 6.77 34.55 11.24
C LEU A 547 8.03 33.87 11.84
N PRO A 548 7.91 33.06 12.93
CA PRO A 548 9.04 32.36 13.52
C PRO A 548 9.74 31.43 12.52
N THR A 549 10.99 31.08 12.77
CA THR A 549 11.65 29.99 12.03
C THR A 549 11.07 28.66 12.51
N PRO A 550 10.77 27.71 11.59
CA PRO A 550 10.34 26.36 11.97
C PRO A 550 11.33 25.69 12.92
N SER A 551 10.83 25.11 14.00
CA SER A 551 11.63 24.45 15.03
C SER A 551 11.02 23.12 15.44
N MET A 552 11.85 22.11 15.69
CA MET A 552 11.40 20.86 16.27
C MET A 552 10.90 21.01 17.72
N PHE A 553 11.29 22.07 18.42
CA PHE A 553 10.88 22.36 19.80
C PHE A 553 9.67 23.30 19.89
N ALA A 554 9.03 23.63 18.77
CA ALA A 554 7.85 24.49 18.78
C ALA A 554 6.58 23.78 19.31
N ALA A 555 6.54 22.45 19.27
CA ALA A 555 5.49 21.64 19.86
C ALA A 555 6.02 20.25 20.25
N ALA A 556 5.42 19.60 21.24
CA ALA A 556 5.83 18.28 21.71
C ALA A 556 5.77 17.22 20.62
N GLU A 557 4.75 17.27 19.78
CA GLU A 557 4.59 16.35 18.65
C GLU A 557 5.73 16.50 17.61
N PHE A 558 6.23 17.74 17.38
CA PHE A 558 7.35 17.96 16.47
C PHE A 558 8.63 17.35 17.03
N THR A 559 8.92 17.58 18.32
CA THR A 559 10.12 17.03 18.96
C THR A 559 10.09 15.50 18.95
N ALA A 560 9.02 14.90 19.40
CA ALA A 560 8.83 13.47 19.46
C ALA A 560 8.87 12.79 18.08
N GLY A 561 8.51 13.51 17.02
CA GLY A 561 8.52 13.03 15.64
C GLY A 561 9.91 12.92 15.00
N ASN A 562 11.01 13.29 15.72
CA ASN A 562 12.37 13.15 15.22
C ASN A 562 13.00 11.85 15.71
N TRP A 563 13.36 10.97 14.79
CA TRP A 563 13.97 9.69 15.08
C TRP A 563 14.81 9.17 13.90
N ASN A 564 15.73 8.23 14.20
CA ASN A 564 16.58 7.58 13.23
C ASN A 564 16.79 6.11 13.63
N ILE A 565 16.81 5.21 12.64
CA ILE A 565 17.09 3.79 12.82
C ILE A 565 18.20 3.39 11.86
N LYS A 566 19.20 2.64 12.37
CA LYS A 566 20.26 2.02 11.58
C LYS A 566 20.24 0.52 11.79
N GLU A 567 20.45 -0.22 10.72
CA GLU A 567 20.56 -1.69 10.74
C GLU A 567 21.83 -2.13 10.01
N ASP A 568 22.72 -2.83 10.70
CA ASP A 568 23.83 -3.56 10.11
C ASP A 568 23.46 -5.05 10.05
N ILE A 569 23.42 -5.61 8.84
CA ILE A 569 22.95 -6.98 8.59
C ILE A 569 24.06 -7.74 7.87
N GLN A 570 24.49 -8.84 8.47
CA GLN A 570 25.44 -9.78 7.89
C GLN A 570 24.73 -11.11 7.66
N ALA A 571 24.83 -11.65 6.46
CA ALA A 571 24.19 -12.90 6.13
C ALA A 571 25.17 -13.84 5.44
N LEU A 572 25.15 -15.11 5.83
CA LEU A 572 25.89 -16.20 5.20
C LEU A 572 24.89 -17.29 4.82
N TYR A 573 24.96 -17.81 3.61
CA TYR A 573 24.10 -18.92 3.23
C TYR A 573 24.87 -20.06 2.55
N SER A 574 24.29 -21.27 2.62
CA SER A 574 24.67 -22.42 1.83
C SER A 574 23.40 -23.09 1.28
N GLN A 575 23.39 -23.42 0.01
CA GLN A 575 22.27 -24.05 -0.67
C GLN A 575 22.75 -25.12 -1.66
N ILE A 576 22.10 -26.28 -1.62
CA ILE A 576 22.31 -27.39 -2.54
C ILE A 576 21.09 -27.48 -3.47
N ASN A 577 21.32 -27.47 -4.78
CA ASN A 577 20.31 -27.81 -5.79
C ASN A 577 20.54 -29.25 -6.29
N PHE A 578 19.49 -30.03 -6.36
CA PHE A 578 19.52 -31.44 -6.74
C PHE A 578 18.47 -31.75 -7.81
N GLU A 579 18.79 -32.75 -8.65
CA GLU A 579 17.87 -33.29 -9.65
C GLU A 579 18.17 -34.76 -9.87
N GLN A 580 17.17 -35.64 -9.67
CA GLN A 580 17.29 -37.08 -9.90
C GLN A 580 15.96 -37.62 -10.45
N GLY A 581 15.96 -37.94 -11.73
CA GLY A 581 14.77 -38.44 -12.41
C GLY A 581 13.60 -37.41 -12.35
N ALA A 582 12.51 -37.79 -11.71
CA ALA A 582 11.33 -36.94 -11.55
C ALA A 582 11.45 -35.92 -10.40
N LEU A 583 12.46 -36.04 -9.55
CA LEU A 583 12.65 -35.23 -8.36
C LEU A 583 13.70 -34.14 -8.61
N ARG A 584 13.37 -32.88 -8.29
CA ARG A 584 14.33 -31.76 -8.25
C ARG A 584 13.98 -30.83 -7.10
N GLY A 585 14.92 -29.96 -6.74
CA GLY A 585 14.69 -29.00 -5.69
C GLY A 585 15.95 -28.39 -5.13
N ASN A 586 15.78 -27.70 -4.01
CA ASN A 586 16.90 -27.16 -3.25
C ASN A 586 16.68 -27.35 -1.73
N ILE A 587 17.78 -27.41 -1.01
CA ILE A 587 17.86 -27.39 0.45
C ILE A 587 19.00 -26.47 0.86
N GLY A 588 18.74 -25.62 1.83
CA GLY A 588 19.78 -24.70 2.30
C GLY A 588 19.44 -24.09 3.65
N ALA A 589 20.36 -23.30 4.14
CA ALA A 589 20.19 -22.49 5.35
C ALA A 589 20.90 -21.14 5.17
N ARG A 590 20.30 -20.10 5.75
CA ARG A 590 20.86 -18.76 5.83
C ARG A 590 21.01 -18.37 7.30
N TYR A 591 22.23 -18.04 7.73
CA TYR A 591 22.51 -17.40 9.00
C TYR A 591 22.50 -15.90 8.83
N VAL A 592 21.83 -15.17 9.72
CA VAL A 592 21.71 -13.72 9.69
C VAL A 592 22.02 -13.15 11.06
N HIS A 593 23.01 -12.26 11.12
CA HIS A 593 23.28 -11.39 12.26
C HIS A 593 22.76 -10.00 11.98
N THR A 594 21.92 -9.46 12.85
CA THR A 594 21.37 -8.10 12.73
C THR A 594 21.72 -7.30 13.98
N LYS A 595 22.32 -6.11 13.78
CA LYS A 595 22.48 -5.07 14.79
C LYS A 595 21.58 -3.90 14.43
N THR A 596 20.73 -3.48 15.34
CA THR A 596 19.81 -2.34 15.18
C THR A 596 20.15 -1.25 16.20
N GLU A 597 20.22 0.00 15.74
CA GLU A 597 20.31 1.19 16.58
C GLU A 597 19.07 2.06 16.33
N SER A 598 18.23 2.24 17.35
CA SER A 598 17.06 3.12 17.33
C SER A 598 17.35 4.36 18.18
N ALA A 599 17.27 5.54 17.57
CA ALA A 599 17.54 6.80 18.22
C ALA A 599 16.39 7.79 18.02
N GLY A 600 16.04 8.58 19.03
CA GLY A 600 14.98 9.57 18.96
C GLY A 600 14.84 10.37 20.25
N PHE A 601 14.00 11.40 20.22
CA PHE A 601 13.68 12.17 21.41
C PHE A 601 12.68 11.44 22.30
N VAL A 602 13.02 11.35 23.58
CA VAL A 602 12.10 10.86 24.62
C VAL A 602 11.92 11.95 25.68
N CYS A 603 10.71 12.08 26.18
CA CYS A 603 10.43 13.00 27.28
C CYS A 603 11.07 12.48 28.58
N ARG A 604 11.70 13.37 29.35
CA ARG A 604 12.27 13.01 30.65
C ARG A 604 11.17 12.53 31.60
N PRO A 605 11.38 11.46 32.38
CA PRO A 605 10.41 11.03 33.37
C PRO A 605 9.99 12.17 34.31
N GLY A 606 8.67 12.40 34.42
CA GLY A 606 8.10 13.46 35.26
C GLY A 606 8.14 14.88 34.70
N ALA A 607 8.69 15.10 33.51
CA ALA A 607 8.65 16.39 32.81
C ALA A 607 7.29 16.57 32.09
N ALA A 608 6.94 17.83 31.81
CA ALA A 608 5.71 18.19 31.10
C ALA A 608 5.78 18.00 29.58
N CYS A 609 6.97 17.75 29.01
CA CYS A 609 7.25 17.61 27.58
C CYS A 609 6.91 18.87 26.74
N ASN A 610 6.85 20.02 27.34
CA ASN A 610 6.48 21.30 26.70
C ASN A 610 7.65 22.26 26.49
N ALA A 611 8.84 21.96 27.03
CA ALA A 611 10.04 22.74 26.86
C ALA A 611 11.18 21.91 26.28
N GLN A 612 12.13 22.52 25.56
CA GLN A 612 13.29 21.84 24.99
C GLN A 612 14.07 21.03 26.05
N ALA A 613 14.19 21.55 27.27
CA ALA A 613 14.89 20.91 28.39
C ALA A 613 14.25 19.62 28.87
N ASP A 614 12.98 19.39 28.55
CA ASP A 614 12.24 18.18 28.91
C ASP A 614 12.62 16.97 28.06
N TRP A 615 13.30 17.17 26.95
CA TRP A 615 13.61 16.17 25.96
C TRP A 615 15.08 15.73 26.01
N ILE A 616 15.30 14.43 25.81
CA ILE A 616 16.64 13.86 25.65
C ILE A 616 16.66 13.03 24.37
N TRP A 617 17.76 13.12 23.62
CA TRP A 617 18.05 12.21 22.52
C TRP A 617 18.56 10.89 23.09
N GLN A 618 17.84 9.79 22.90
CA GLN A 618 18.16 8.48 23.42
C GLN A 618 18.42 7.51 22.29
N THR A 619 19.47 6.69 22.42
CA THR A 619 19.79 5.59 21.50
C THR A 619 19.66 4.27 22.21
N THR A 620 18.91 3.34 21.60
CA THR A 620 18.79 1.93 22.06
C THR A 620 19.41 1.03 20.99
N THR A 621 20.38 0.19 21.41
CA THR A 621 21.08 -0.75 20.52
C THR A 621 20.68 -2.17 20.85
N ARG A 622 20.39 -2.98 19.83
CA ARG A 622 20.09 -4.41 19.95
C ARG A 622 20.81 -5.22 18.89
N SER A 623 21.11 -6.48 19.21
CA SER A 623 21.62 -7.45 18.25
C SER A 623 20.92 -8.78 18.44
N TYR A 624 20.71 -9.50 17.36
CA TYR A 624 20.12 -10.84 17.38
C TYR A 624 20.59 -11.66 16.18
N ASP A 625 20.49 -12.97 16.32
CA ASP A 625 20.92 -13.97 15.36
C ASP A 625 19.75 -14.88 14.96
N ASN A 626 19.67 -15.22 13.66
CA ASN A 626 18.66 -16.14 13.15
C ASN A 626 19.31 -17.16 12.21
N VAL A 627 18.89 -18.42 12.32
CA VAL A 627 19.18 -19.49 11.36
C VAL A 627 17.90 -19.84 10.62
N LEU A 628 17.92 -19.71 9.31
CA LEU A 628 16.74 -19.80 8.43
C LEU A 628 16.89 -20.97 7.46
N PRO A 629 16.57 -22.21 7.85
CA PRO A 629 16.55 -23.35 6.96
C PRO A 629 15.39 -23.26 5.95
N SER A 630 15.64 -23.77 4.74
CA SER A 630 14.61 -23.88 3.71
C SER A 630 14.81 -25.15 2.88
N VAL A 631 13.70 -25.75 2.48
CA VAL A 631 13.65 -26.85 1.54
C VAL A 631 12.53 -26.62 0.55
N ASN A 632 12.83 -26.82 -0.72
CA ASN A 632 11.89 -26.80 -1.83
C ASN A 632 12.08 -28.09 -2.64
N VAL A 633 11.00 -28.80 -2.91
CA VAL A 633 10.98 -30.05 -3.66
C VAL A 633 9.91 -29.97 -4.74
N ALA A 634 10.27 -30.34 -5.97
CA ALA A 634 9.35 -30.48 -7.09
C ALA A 634 9.44 -31.93 -7.64
N ILE A 635 8.31 -32.60 -7.74
CA ILE A 635 8.18 -33.98 -8.23
C ILE A 635 7.31 -33.98 -9.47
N ALA A 636 7.88 -34.33 -10.61
CA ALA A 636 7.13 -34.57 -11.84
C ALA A 636 6.37 -35.93 -11.72
N LEU A 637 5.11 -35.86 -11.25
CA LEU A 637 4.26 -37.07 -11.14
C LEU A 637 3.94 -37.65 -12.52
N GLN A 638 3.80 -36.77 -13.51
CA GLN A 638 3.65 -37.07 -14.93
C GLN A 638 4.37 -35.98 -15.74
N LYS A 639 4.48 -36.14 -17.06
CA LYS A 639 5.12 -35.17 -17.96
C LYS A 639 4.56 -33.75 -17.82
N ASP A 640 3.27 -33.67 -17.50
CA ASP A 640 2.48 -32.42 -17.43
C ASP A 640 1.85 -32.18 -16.04
N LEU A 641 2.19 -33.00 -15.04
CA LEU A 641 1.68 -32.89 -13.67
C LEU A 641 2.85 -32.82 -12.67
N THR A 642 3.01 -31.70 -12.01
CA THR A 642 4.07 -31.47 -11.02
C THR A 642 3.46 -31.22 -9.63
N PHE A 643 3.96 -31.94 -8.63
CA PHE A 643 3.71 -31.67 -7.21
C PHE A 643 4.90 -30.93 -6.64
N ARG A 644 4.64 -29.88 -5.85
CA ARG A 644 5.68 -29.15 -5.11
C ARG A 644 5.39 -29.13 -3.63
N PHE A 645 6.44 -29.18 -2.83
CA PHE A 645 6.40 -29.01 -1.39
C PHE A 645 7.53 -28.08 -0.96
N ALA A 646 7.24 -27.18 -0.03
CA ALA A 646 8.23 -26.30 0.59
C ALA A 646 8.00 -26.19 2.10
N ALA A 647 9.09 -26.18 2.84
CA ALA A 647 9.10 -25.89 4.28
C ALA A 647 10.27 -24.95 4.59
N SER A 648 10.04 -23.97 5.46
CA SER A 648 11.07 -22.96 5.76
C SER A 648 10.84 -22.28 7.10
N GLN A 649 11.93 -21.81 7.71
CA GLN A 649 11.88 -20.77 8.74
C GLN A 649 12.28 -19.44 8.13
N VAL A 650 11.52 -18.40 8.44
CA VAL A 650 11.69 -17.05 7.93
C VAL A 650 11.52 -16.03 9.04
N ILE A 651 12.08 -14.84 8.82
CA ILE A 651 11.87 -13.69 9.70
C ILE A 651 11.31 -12.50 8.91
N ALA A 652 10.60 -11.62 9.61
CA ALA A 652 10.36 -10.24 9.17
C ALA A 652 10.67 -9.29 10.34
N ARG A 653 11.31 -8.17 10.04
CA ARG A 653 11.63 -7.17 11.04
C ARG A 653 10.44 -6.26 11.28
N PRO A 654 10.25 -5.71 12.51
CA PRO A 654 9.19 -4.74 12.78
C PRO A 654 9.32 -3.51 11.87
N ASN A 655 8.21 -2.79 11.64
CA ASN A 655 8.27 -1.51 10.94
C ASN A 655 9.19 -0.53 11.68
N TYR A 656 9.82 0.38 10.95
CA TYR A 656 10.77 1.34 11.51
C TYR A 656 10.12 2.24 12.55
N ALA A 657 8.94 2.80 12.25
CA ALA A 657 8.20 3.62 13.21
C ALA A 657 7.83 2.85 14.48
N ASP A 658 7.49 1.53 14.35
CA ASP A 658 7.18 0.68 15.51
C ASP A 658 8.39 0.48 16.42
N MET A 659 9.63 0.45 15.88
CA MET A 659 10.86 0.31 16.65
C MET A 659 11.45 1.63 17.15
N SER A 660 10.94 2.78 16.68
CA SER A 660 11.49 4.08 17.01
C SER A 660 11.02 4.56 18.39
N ASN A 661 11.69 5.59 18.93
CA ASN A 661 11.22 6.31 20.12
C ASN A 661 10.12 7.34 19.78
N TYR A 662 9.64 7.36 18.54
CA TYR A 662 8.57 8.22 18.05
C TYR A 662 7.30 8.05 18.89
N PHE A 663 6.62 9.18 19.19
CA PHE A 663 5.26 9.15 19.70
C PHE A 663 4.47 10.39 19.24
N TRP A 664 3.15 10.35 19.39
CA TRP A 664 2.25 11.44 19.09
C TRP A 664 1.12 11.50 20.12
N LEU A 665 0.58 12.70 20.31
CA LEU A 665 -0.57 12.94 21.19
C LEU A 665 -1.68 13.65 20.41
N SER A 666 -2.91 13.36 20.77
CA SER A 666 -4.11 14.09 20.35
C SER A 666 -4.80 14.65 21.59
N ASP A 667 -4.52 15.90 21.85
CA ASP A 667 -4.92 16.59 23.10
C ASP A 667 -6.44 16.72 23.24
N GLN A 668 -7.14 16.95 22.11
CA GLN A 668 -8.60 17.12 22.09
C GLN A 668 -9.36 15.88 22.53
N ILE A 669 -8.80 14.68 22.32
CA ILE A 669 -9.47 13.41 22.63
C ILE A 669 -8.70 12.55 23.64
N GLY A 670 -7.57 13.04 24.17
CA GLY A 670 -6.78 12.35 25.19
C GLY A 670 -6.23 10.98 24.73
N THR A 671 -5.84 10.87 23.47
CA THR A 671 -5.25 9.64 22.90
C THR A 671 -3.87 9.90 22.33
N GLY A 672 -3.12 8.85 22.10
CA GLY A 672 -1.81 8.94 21.46
C GLY A 672 -1.27 7.56 21.05
N GLY A 673 -0.10 7.58 20.47
CA GLY A 673 0.60 6.38 20.09
C GLY A 673 2.10 6.60 20.01
N GLY A 674 2.87 5.50 19.99
CA GLY A 674 4.32 5.57 19.87
C GLY A 674 4.93 4.22 19.53
N GLY A 675 6.24 4.20 19.32
CA GLY A 675 7.00 3.00 19.03
C GLY A 675 7.52 2.31 20.31
N ASN A 676 8.21 1.19 20.09
CA ASN A 676 8.85 0.38 21.12
C ASN A 676 10.18 -0.18 20.58
N PRO A 677 11.33 0.36 20.99
CA PRO A 677 12.65 -0.11 20.53
C PRO A 677 12.99 -1.52 21.01
N ASP A 678 12.17 -2.09 21.92
CA ASP A 678 12.36 -3.42 22.49
C ASP A 678 11.72 -4.55 21.66
N LEU A 679 11.13 -4.25 20.53
CA LEU A 679 10.51 -5.24 19.66
C LEU A 679 11.50 -6.26 19.11
N LYS A 680 11.07 -7.53 19.12
CA LYS A 680 11.76 -8.65 18.46
C LYS A 680 11.20 -8.81 17.04
N PRO A 681 11.99 -9.35 16.09
CA PRO A 681 11.48 -9.71 14.78
C PRO A 681 10.35 -10.75 14.89
N TYR A 682 9.43 -10.73 13.93
CA TYR A 682 8.51 -11.84 13.68
C TYR A 682 9.34 -13.06 13.24
N GLU A 683 9.01 -14.23 13.72
CA GLU A 683 9.58 -15.50 13.30
C GLU A 683 8.46 -16.39 12.78
N SER A 684 8.63 -17.04 11.62
CA SER A 684 7.57 -17.88 11.08
C SER A 684 8.12 -19.20 10.56
N THR A 685 7.40 -20.29 10.85
CA THR A 685 7.55 -21.56 10.16
C THR A 685 6.47 -21.67 9.09
N ASN A 686 6.89 -21.74 7.83
CA ASN A 686 6.01 -21.78 6.68
C ASN A 686 6.02 -23.16 6.03
N TYR A 687 4.82 -23.65 5.65
CA TYR A 687 4.63 -24.86 4.86
C TYR A 687 3.74 -24.53 3.67
N ASN A 688 4.20 -24.90 2.48
CA ASN A 688 3.46 -24.74 1.24
C ASN A 688 3.47 -26.07 0.46
N ALA A 689 2.34 -26.42 -0.16
CA ALA A 689 2.29 -27.50 -1.13
C ALA A 689 1.44 -27.09 -2.32
N SER A 690 1.85 -27.43 -3.54
CA SER A 690 1.08 -27.14 -4.76
C SER A 690 1.04 -28.32 -5.70
N LEU A 691 -0.06 -28.41 -6.44
CA LEU A 691 -0.24 -29.34 -7.55
C LEU A 691 -0.49 -28.51 -8.81
N GLU A 692 0.35 -28.70 -9.82
CA GLU A 692 0.35 -27.92 -11.05
C GLU A 692 0.13 -28.86 -12.24
N TRP A 693 -1.00 -28.71 -12.94
CA TRP A 693 -1.34 -29.48 -14.12
C TRP A 693 -1.26 -28.62 -15.38
N TYR A 694 -0.25 -28.90 -16.21
CA TYR A 694 0.03 -28.24 -17.50
C TYR A 694 -0.68 -28.99 -18.63
N PHE A 695 -2.02 -29.04 -18.60
CA PHE A 695 -2.89 -29.94 -19.37
C PHE A 695 -2.92 -29.65 -20.89
N ALA A 696 -2.43 -28.48 -21.33
CA ALA A 696 -2.31 -28.10 -22.73
C ALA A 696 -1.19 -27.07 -22.93
N PRO A 697 -0.71 -26.83 -24.15
CA PRO A 697 0.22 -25.75 -24.44
C PRO A 697 -0.35 -24.40 -23.98
N ARG A 698 0.40 -23.64 -23.18
CA ARG A 698 -0.02 -22.34 -22.60
C ARG A 698 -1.26 -22.43 -21.70
N ALA A 699 -1.42 -23.58 -21.01
CA ALA A 699 -2.51 -23.80 -20.08
C ALA A 699 -2.01 -24.42 -18.77
N ILE A 700 -2.54 -23.96 -17.66
CA ILE A 700 -2.26 -24.48 -16.32
C ILE A 700 -3.51 -24.42 -15.45
N LEU A 701 -3.72 -25.49 -14.67
CA LEU A 701 -4.55 -25.50 -13.48
C LEU A 701 -3.65 -25.80 -12.28
N ALA A 702 -3.54 -24.86 -11.36
CA ALA A 702 -2.72 -25.00 -10.17
C ALA A 702 -3.58 -24.85 -8.90
N ALA A 703 -3.29 -25.67 -7.91
CA ALA A 703 -3.85 -25.57 -6.57
C ALA A 703 -2.71 -25.55 -5.55
N GLU A 704 -2.70 -24.58 -4.65
CA GLU A 704 -1.71 -24.39 -3.59
C GLU A 704 -2.43 -24.41 -2.24
N VAL A 705 -1.85 -25.06 -1.24
CA VAL A 705 -2.23 -24.94 0.17
C VAL A 705 -1.05 -24.37 0.96
N PHE A 706 -1.32 -23.54 1.94
CA PHE A 706 -0.29 -22.90 2.75
C PHE A 706 -0.68 -22.82 4.23
N TYR A 707 0.32 -22.92 5.07
CA TYR A 707 0.24 -22.74 6.52
C TYR A 707 1.46 -21.98 7.03
N LYS A 708 1.24 -20.94 7.82
CA LYS A 708 2.25 -20.11 8.44
C LYS A 708 1.97 -20.04 9.94
N ASP A 709 2.97 -20.40 10.76
CA ASP A 709 2.94 -20.29 12.23
C ASP A 709 3.92 -19.19 12.64
N ILE A 710 3.37 -18.04 13.04
CA ILE A 710 4.12 -16.80 13.27
C ILE A 710 4.25 -16.55 14.76
N GLY A 711 5.46 -16.65 15.28
CA GLY A 711 5.82 -16.24 16.63
C GLY A 711 6.19 -14.76 16.72
N ASN A 712 6.28 -14.24 17.93
CA ASN A 712 6.62 -12.84 18.21
C ASN A 712 5.71 -11.83 17.46
N TYR A 713 4.45 -12.19 17.23
CA TYR A 713 3.53 -11.34 16.46
C TYR A 713 3.33 -10.00 17.17
N ILE A 714 3.42 -8.90 16.42
CA ILE A 714 3.36 -7.55 16.97
C ILE A 714 1.92 -7.04 16.86
N LEU A 715 1.36 -6.66 18.01
CA LEU A 715 0.06 -6.04 18.13
C LEU A 715 0.18 -4.71 18.88
N GLN A 716 -0.82 -3.85 18.71
CA GLN A 716 -0.94 -2.60 19.48
C GLN A 716 -1.59 -2.87 20.85
N LYS A 717 -0.98 -2.37 21.92
CA LYS A 717 -1.53 -2.37 23.26
C LYS A 717 -1.74 -0.93 23.72
N THR A 718 -2.94 -0.64 24.20
CA THR A 718 -3.27 0.65 24.80
C THR A 718 -3.08 0.62 26.31
N ALA A 719 -2.35 1.61 26.84
CA ALA A 719 -2.13 1.85 28.26
C ALA A 719 -2.49 3.29 28.62
N ARG A 720 -2.81 3.53 29.89
CA ARG A 720 -3.02 4.88 30.41
C ARG A 720 -1.68 5.47 30.82
N GLU A 721 -1.30 6.59 30.20
CA GLU A 721 -0.08 7.34 30.48
C GLU A 721 -0.43 8.81 30.74
N GLN A 722 0.38 9.53 31.54
CA GLN A 722 0.15 10.94 31.85
C GLN A 722 1.08 11.83 31.05
N TYR A 723 0.49 12.80 30.33
CA TYR A 723 1.21 13.82 29.57
C TYR A 723 0.57 15.19 29.75
N PHE A 724 1.36 16.24 29.49
CA PHE A 724 0.82 17.60 29.48
C PHE A 724 -0.11 17.79 28.27
N ASN A 725 -1.32 18.22 28.53
CA ASN A 725 -2.32 18.50 27.51
C ASN A 725 -2.33 20.01 27.23
N GLN A 726 -1.91 20.42 26.04
CA GLN A 726 -1.82 21.83 25.67
C GLN A 726 -3.19 22.51 25.57
N PHE A 727 -4.24 21.76 25.19
CA PHE A 727 -5.60 22.24 25.10
C PHE A 727 -6.23 22.53 26.48
N VAL A 728 -5.93 21.69 27.49
CA VAL A 728 -6.41 21.83 28.86
C VAL A 728 -5.46 22.69 29.71
N GLY A 729 -4.20 22.81 29.34
CA GLY A 729 -3.15 23.51 30.10
C GLY A 729 -2.69 22.78 31.37
N ALA A 730 -2.90 21.47 31.47
CA ALA A 730 -2.57 20.65 32.62
C ALA A 730 -2.13 19.22 32.21
N VAL A 731 -1.47 18.51 33.14
CA VAL A 731 -1.18 17.07 32.95
C VAL A 731 -2.48 16.28 33.05
N THR A 732 -2.79 15.52 31.99
CA THR A 732 -4.00 14.68 31.91
C THR A 732 -3.63 13.25 31.52
N THR A 733 -4.59 12.33 31.69
CA THR A 733 -4.42 10.93 31.30
C THR A 733 -4.78 10.74 29.83
N TYR A 734 -3.88 10.08 29.10
CA TYR A 734 -4.05 9.70 27.71
C TYR A 734 -4.14 8.18 27.57
N ASN A 735 -4.90 7.71 26.59
CA ASN A 735 -4.86 6.34 26.12
C ASN A 735 -3.79 6.22 25.03
N ILE A 736 -2.63 5.66 25.37
CA ILE A 736 -1.48 5.55 24.47
C ILE A 736 -1.38 4.13 23.92
N SER A 737 -1.39 4.00 22.62
CA SER A 737 -1.17 2.74 21.90
C SER A 737 0.29 2.55 21.53
N ARG A 738 0.89 1.43 21.96
CA ARG A 738 2.26 1.04 21.60
C ARG A 738 2.32 -0.37 21.05
N PRO A 739 3.21 -0.66 20.07
CA PRO A 739 3.44 -2.00 19.57
C PRO A 739 4.15 -2.87 20.62
N PHE A 740 3.78 -4.14 20.70
CA PHE A 740 4.43 -5.14 21.56
C PHE A 740 4.36 -6.52 20.91
N ASN A 741 5.28 -7.42 21.23
CA ASN A 741 5.23 -8.81 20.79
C ASN A 741 4.18 -9.56 21.60
N ALA A 742 3.11 -10.02 20.96
CA ALA A 742 1.87 -10.50 21.58
C ALA A 742 1.69 -12.02 21.55
N GLY A 743 2.69 -12.81 21.38
CA GLY A 743 2.52 -14.25 21.31
C GLY A 743 2.55 -14.78 19.85
N SER A 744 1.54 -15.53 19.41
CA SER A 744 1.54 -16.17 18.11
C SER A 744 0.39 -15.74 17.21
N ALA A 745 0.57 -15.92 15.90
CA ALA A 745 -0.48 -15.77 14.90
C ALA A 745 -0.37 -16.90 13.86
N LYS A 746 -1.48 -17.27 13.25
CA LYS A 746 -1.52 -18.31 12.25
C LYS A 746 -2.23 -17.83 11.00
N VAL A 747 -1.65 -18.15 9.83
CA VAL A 747 -2.30 -17.92 8.53
C VAL A 747 -2.37 -19.26 7.81
N LYS A 748 -3.57 -19.66 7.39
CA LYS A 748 -3.77 -20.89 6.64
C LYS A 748 -4.74 -20.67 5.50
N GLY A 749 -4.55 -21.40 4.42
CA GLY A 749 -5.44 -21.22 3.29
C GLY A 749 -5.08 -22.06 2.08
N PHE A 750 -5.75 -21.74 0.98
CA PHE A 750 -5.48 -22.31 -0.32
C PHE A 750 -5.68 -21.28 -1.44
N ALA A 751 -4.97 -21.48 -2.54
CA ALA A 751 -5.12 -20.70 -3.76
C ALA A 751 -5.32 -21.63 -4.96
N ILE A 752 -6.23 -21.25 -5.87
CA ILE A 752 -6.47 -21.96 -7.13
C ILE A 752 -6.23 -20.96 -8.26
N ALA A 753 -5.48 -21.39 -9.28
CA ALA A 753 -5.23 -20.62 -10.49
C ALA A 753 -5.56 -21.44 -11.73
N TYR A 754 -6.27 -20.82 -12.64
CA TYR A 754 -6.54 -21.36 -13.96
C TYR A 754 -6.14 -20.35 -15.02
N GLN A 755 -5.30 -20.78 -15.96
CA GLN A 755 -4.87 -19.96 -17.09
C GLN A 755 -4.91 -20.82 -18.36
N GLN A 756 -5.53 -20.29 -19.41
CA GLN A 756 -5.59 -20.97 -20.70
C GLN A 756 -5.73 -20.00 -21.86
N SER A 757 -4.95 -20.27 -22.93
CA SER A 757 -5.23 -19.75 -24.27
C SER A 757 -6.23 -20.67 -24.98
N LEU A 758 -7.36 -20.11 -25.41
CA LEU A 758 -8.44 -20.81 -26.08
C LEU A 758 -8.37 -20.63 -27.61
N PRO A 759 -9.07 -21.45 -28.41
CA PRO A 759 -9.20 -21.24 -29.87
C PRO A 759 -9.73 -19.85 -30.23
N LEU A 760 -9.56 -19.46 -31.49
CA LEU A 760 -10.07 -18.22 -32.09
C LEU A 760 -9.53 -16.92 -31.42
N GLY A 761 -8.41 -17.01 -30.72
CA GLY A 761 -7.80 -15.81 -30.09
C GLY A 761 -8.29 -15.52 -28.66
N PHE A 762 -9.23 -16.26 -28.12
CA PHE A 762 -9.68 -16.08 -26.73
C PHE A 762 -8.68 -16.65 -25.73
N GLY A 763 -8.82 -16.22 -24.48
CA GLY A 763 -8.14 -16.79 -23.34
C GLY A 763 -8.68 -16.25 -22.04
N VAL A 764 -8.25 -16.86 -20.93
CA VAL A 764 -8.72 -16.50 -19.59
C VAL A 764 -7.64 -16.76 -18.56
N LEU A 765 -7.52 -15.84 -17.60
CA LEU A 765 -6.83 -16.02 -16.34
C LEU A 765 -7.88 -15.89 -15.24
N ALA A 766 -7.89 -16.84 -14.30
CA ALA A 766 -8.77 -16.80 -13.15
C ALA A 766 -8.00 -17.28 -11.93
N ASN A 767 -8.19 -16.62 -10.81
CA ASN A 767 -7.67 -17.11 -9.54
C ASN A 767 -8.66 -16.86 -8.40
N TYR A 768 -8.58 -17.73 -7.40
CA TYR A 768 -9.31 -17.60 -6.15
C TYR A 768 -8.39 -17.99 -5.00
N THR A 769 -8.41 -17.22 -3.92
CA THR A 769 -7.64 -17.50 -2.72
C THR A 769 -8.54 -17.39 -1.48
N TYR A 770 -8.43 -18.38 -0.61
CA TYR A 770 -8.94 -18.36 0.74
C TYR A 770 -7.75 -18.28 1.70
N ALA A 771 -7.74 -17.28 2.58
CA ALA A 771 -6.68 -17.06 3.57
C ALA A 771 -7.31 -16.67 4.92
N ASP A 772 -7.18 -17.53 5.93
CA ASP A 772 -7.70 -17.30 7.29
C ASP A 772 -6.52 -17.00 8.23
N GLY A 773 -6.37 -15.72 8.56
CA GLY A 773 -5.32 -15.21 9.44
C GLY A 773 -5.89 -14.83 10.80
N LYS A 774 -5.35 -15.42 11.88
CA LYS A 774 -5.81 -15.23 13.26
C LYS A 774 -4.65 -15.08 14.24
N GLY A 775 -4.76 -14.11 15.17
CA GLY A 775 -3.95 -14.03 16.37
C GLY A 775 -4.30 -15.14 17.37
N GLU A 776 -3.47 -15.30 18.37
CA GLU A 776 -3.66 -16.28 19.46
C GLU A 776 -4.99 -16.09 20.21
N ASP A 777 -5.44 -14.84 20.34
CA ASP A 777 -6.72 -14.43 20.91
C ASP A 777 -7.93 -14.62 19.98
N GLY A 778 -7.70 -15.10 18.74
CA GLY A 778 -8.71 -15.25 17.70
C GLY A 778 -9.03 -13.97 16.92
N ALA A 779 -8.35 -12.85 17.20
CA ALA A 779 -8.52 -11.61 16.45
C ALA A 779 -8.07 -11.75 14.98
N ASP A 780 -8.69 -10.98 14.09
CA ASP A 780 -8.29 -10.93 12.66
C ASP A 780 -6.91 -10.27 12.52
N LEU A 781 -6.08 -10.76 11.60
CA LEU A 781 -4.81 -10.14 11.29
C LEU A 781 -4.97 -8.96 10.32
N PRO A 782 -4.14 -7.91 10.43
CA PRO A 782 -4.19 -6.77 9.53
C PRO A 782 -4.02 -7.18 8.06
N TYR A 783 -4.75 -6.51 7.16
CA TYR A 783 -4.78 -6.69 5.72
C TYR A 783 -5.15 -8.10 5.23
N ASN A 784 -5.53 -9.02 6.12
CA ASN A 784 -5.99 -10.36 5.76
C ASN A 784 -7.43 -10.32 5.25
N SER A 785 -7.61 -10.44 3.92
CA SER A 785 -8.92 -10.69 3.31
C SER A 785 -9.14 -12.19 3.18
N ARG A 786 -10.19 -12.71 3.83
CA ARG A 786 -10.47 -14.15 3.86
C ARG A 786 -10.73 -14.74 2.47
N HIS A 787 -11.35 -13.98 1.59
CA HIS A 787 -11.65 -14.39 0.23
C HIS A 787 -11.17 -13.35 -0.78
N GLN A 788 -10.54 -13.81 -1.85
CA GLN A 788 -10.02 -12.99 -2.93
C GLN A 788 -10.27 -13.71 -4.25
N ALA A 789 -10.64 -12.98 -5.29
CA ALA A 789 -10.83 -13.54 -6.62
C ALA A 789 -10.41 -12.55 -7.70
N SER A 790 -9.85 -13.05 -8.78
CA SER A 790 -9.71 -12.30 -10.02
C SER A 790 -10.12 -13.14 -11.22
N LEU A 791 -10.69 -12.46 -12.22
CA LEU A 791 -11.09 -13.05 -13.49
C LEU A 791 -10.70 -12.09 -14.61
N SER A 792 -9.88 -12.56 -15.54
CA SER A 792 -9.36 -11.75 -16.63
C SER A 792 -9.49 -12.47 -17.97
N PRO A 793 -10.68 -12.44 -18.62
CA PRO A 793 -10.83 -12.87 -19.99
C PRO A 793 -10.11 -11.92 -20.94
N PHE A 794 -9.54 -12.46 -22.01
CA PHE A 794 -8.91 -11.69 -23.07
C PHE A 794 -9.22 -12.27 -24.47
N PHE A 795 -9.09 -11.43 -25.46
CA PHE A 795 -9.16 -11.79 -26.87
C PHE A 795 -7.98 -11.14 -27.61
N GLU A 796 -7.30 -11.93 -28.43
CA GLU A 796 -6.18 -11.48 -29.24
C GLU A 796 -6.19 -12.17 -30.58
N SER A 797 -6.45 -11.41 -31.64
CA SER A 797 -6.49 -11.92 -33.00
C SER A 797 -6.19 -10.80 -34.01
N GLY A 798 -5.23 -11.05 -34.90
CA GLY A 798 -4.76 -10.06 -35.89
C GLY A 798 -4.32 -8.76 -35.20
N PRO A 799 -4.83 -7.58 -35.62
CA PRO A 799 -4.44 -6.29 -35.05
C PRO A 799 -5.12 -5.96 -33.72
N VAL A 800 -6.08 -6.76 -33.26
CA VAL A 800 -6.94 -6.46 -32.10
C VAL A 800 -6.54 -7.27 -30.89
N ALA A 801 -6.37 -6.59 -29.75
CA ALA A 801 -6.25 -7.23 -28.44
C ALA A 801 -7.20 -6.53 -27.45
N LEU A 802 -8.02 -7.33 -26.75
CA LEU A 802 -8.99 -6.88 -25.75
C LEU A 802 -8.75 -7.63 -24.46
N ARG A 803 -8.92 -6.96 -23.32
CA ARG A 803 -8.88 -7.58 -22.00
C ARG A 803 -9.81 -6.87 -21.04
N ALA A 804 -10.52 -7.66 -20.22
CA ALA A 804 -11.27 -7.15 -19.09
C ALA A 804 -10.78 -7.86 -17.83
N THR A 805 -10.65 -7.17 -16.72
CA THR A 805 -10.24 -7.75 -15.45
C THR A 805 -11.23 -7.35 -14.37
N TYR A 806 -11.81 -8.34 -13.72
CA TYR A 806 -12.59 -8.19 -12.50
C TYR A 806 -11.75 -8.66 -11.33
N THR A 807 -11.59 -7.82 -10.31
CA THR A 807 -10.95 -8.17 -9.03
C THR A 807 -11.93 -7.97 -7.90
N TRP A 808 -11.96 -8.89 -6.94
CA TRP A 808 -12.77 -8.79 -5.73
C TRP A 808 -12.01 -9.31 -4.52
N ARG A 809 -12.21 -8.63 -3.38
CA ARG A 809 -11.72 -9.06 -2.07
C ARG A 809 -12.80 -8.87 -1.01
N SER A 810 -12.87 -9.80 -0.06
CA SER A 810 -13.75 -9.67 1.11
C SER A 810 -13.23 -8.63 2.09
N LYS A 811 -14.08 -8.25 3.05
CA LYS A 811 -13.70 -7.36 4.15
C LYS A 811 -12.39 -7.79 4.81
N TYR A 812 -11.66 -6.82 5.34
CA TYR A 812 -10.43 -7.06 6.08
C TYR A 812 -10.23 -6.05 7.21
N PHE A 813 -9.53 -6.48 8.25
CA PHE A 813 -9.07 -5.66 9.35
C PHE A 813 -7.83 -4.85 8.93
N THR A 814 -7.70 -3.59 9.35
CA THR A 814 -6.54 -2.74 9.02
C THR A 814 -5.69 -2.41 10.24
N GLY A 815 -6.21 -2.56 11.44
CA GLY A 815 -5.53 -2.21 12.68
C GLY A 815 -6.46 -1.61 13.70
N ILE A 816 -5.88 -1.03 14.73
CA ILE A 816 -6.59 -0.30 15.79
C ILE A 816 -6.29 1.18 15.63
N ASP A 817 -7.34 2.01 15.57
CA ASP A 817 -7.23 3.47 15.56
C ASP A 817 -8.05 4.03 16.73
N ARG A 818 -7.39 4.75 17.64
CA ARG A 818 -8.01 5.38 18.82
C ARG A 818 -8.85 4.42 19.67
N GLY A 819 -8.39 3.16 19.79
CA GLY A 819 -9.08 2.11 20.54
C GLY A 819 -10.20 1.37 19.77
N ASP A 820 -10.54 1.80 18.55
CA ASP A 820 -11.51 1.13 17.69
C ASP A 820 -10.83 0.13 16.75
N GLN A 821 -11.43 -1.04 16.56
CA GLN A 821 -11.03 -1.99 15.52
C GLN A 821 -11.47 -1.48 14.15
N MET A 822 -10.52 -1.25 13.26
CA MET A 822 -10.75 -0.70 11.94
C MET A 822 -10.87 -1.79 10.89
N TYR A 823 -11.91 -1.72 10.09
CA TYR A 823 -12.15 -2.63 8.98
C TYR A 823 -12.43 -1.87 7.70
N VAL A 824 -12.08 -2.48 6.57
CA VAL A 824 -12.54 -2.06 5.23
C VAL A 824 -13.50 -3.10 4.70
N ARG A 825 -14.62 -2.67 4.14
CA ARG A 825 -15.65 -3.51 3.53
C ARG A 825 -15.10 -4.23 2.29
N ASP A 826 -15.78 -5.28 1.86
CA ASP A 826 -15.54 -5.93 0.59
C ASP A 826 -15.58 -4.92 -0.58
N SER A 827 -14.73 -5.15 -1.55
CA SER A 827 -14.61 -4.27 -2.72
C SER A 827 -14.41 -5.07 -4.00
N ALA A 828 -14.98 -4.55 -5.09
CA ALA A 828 -14.82 -5.09 -6.44
C ALA A 828 -14.38 -3.99 -7.40
N ASN A 829 -13.53 -4.32 -8.35
CA ASN A 829 -13.03 -3.42 -9.38
C ASN A 829 -13.12 -4.06 -10.77
N VAL A 830 -13.42 -3.26 -11.78
CA VAL A 830 -13.41 -3.65 -13.20
C VAL A 830 -12.49 -2.73 -13.97
N ASP A 831 -11.51 -3.31 -14.64
CA ASP A 831 -10.59 -2.63 -15.55
C ASP A 831 -10.70 -3.25 -16.95
N VAL A 832 -10.60 -2.42 -18.00
CA VAL A 832 -10.70 -2.87 -19.39
C VAL A 832 -9.61 -2.22 -20.22
N SER A 833 -9.04 -2.96 -21.16
CA SER A 833 -8.15 -2.41 -22.19
C SER A 833 -8.48 -2.95 -23.58
N ALA A 834 -8.33 -2.09 -24.58
CA ALA A 834 -8.50 -2.42 -25.97
C ALA A 834 -7.31 -1.84 -26.76
N THR A 835 -6.58 -2.69 -27.45
CA THR A 835 -5.43 -2.32 -28.28
C THR A 835 -5.74 -2.63 -29.74
N TYR A 836 -5.47 -1.68 -30.63
CA TYR A 836 -5.49 -1.85 -32.08
C TYR A 836 -4.10 -1.55 -32.65
N ASN A 837 -3.44 -2.55 -33.21
CA ASN A 837 -2.14 -2.39 -33.86
C ASN A 837 -2.36 -1.86 -35.29
N ILE A 838 -2.06 -0.60 -35.51
CA ILE A 838 -2.20 0.09 -36.80
C ILE A 838 -1.17 -0.51 -37.80
N THR A 839 0.05 -0.68 -37.30
CA THR A 839 1.14 -1.43 -37.99
C THR A 839 1.76 -2.42 -36.99
N LYS A 840 2.81 -3.11 -37.35
CA LYS A 840 3.59 -3.95 -36.43
C LYS A 840 4.33 -3.11 -35.37
N GLU A 841 4.65 -1.87 -35.74
CA GLU A 841 5.42 -0.94 -34.91
C GLU A 841 4.55 0.06 -34.14
N ILE A 842 3.31 0.33 -34.58
CA ILE A 842 2.44 1.37 -34.00
C ILE A 842 1.12 0.77 -33.54
N GLY A 843 0.80 0.95 -32.26
CA GLY A 843 -0.47 0.54 -31.65
C GLY A 843 -1.18 1.68 -30.95
N LEU A 844 -2.50 1.64 -30.95
CA LEU A 844 -3.37 2.52 -30.15
C LEU A 844 -4.01 1.67 -29.05
N THR A 845 -3.87 2.09 -27.79
CA THR A 845 -4.50 1.45 -26.64
C THR A 845 -5.46 2.40 -25.94
N LEU A 846 -6.69 1.95 -25.71
CA LEU A 846 -7.69 2.60 -24.87
C LEU A 846 -7.88 1.77 -23.61
N SER A 847 -7.80 2.40 -22.43
CA SER A 847 -7.95 1.74 -21.16
C SER A 847 -8.92 2.49 -20.26
N GLY A 848 -9.76 1.72 -19.55
CA GLY A 848 -10.64 2.23 -18.50
C GLY A 848 -10.33 1.50 -17.21
N MET A 849 -10.05 2.24 -16.14
CA MET A 849 -9.73 1.74 -14.81
C MET A 849 -10.80 2.14 -13.81
N ASN A 850 -11.09 1.25 -12.84
CA ASN A 850 -12.13 1.45 -11.83
C ASN A 850 -13.49 1.80 -12.46
N LEU A 851 -13.89 1.08 -13.52
CA LEU A 851 -15.15 1.37 -14.24
C LEU A 851 -16.41 1.21 -13.38
N THR A 852 -16.30 0.45 -12.29
CA THR A 852 -17.36 0.32 -11.28
C THR A 852 -17.49 1.55 -10.38
N ASP A 853 -16.56 2.52 -10.42
CA ASP A 853 -16.46 3.63 -9.46
C ASP A 853 -16.59 3.13 -8.02
N SER A 854 -15.80 2.07 -7.70
CA SER A 854 -15.93 1.35 -6.45
C SER A 854 -15.72 2.25 -5.24
N GLN A 855 -16.56 2.03 -4.23
CA GLN A 855 -16.55 2.78 -2.99
C GLN A 855 -15.59 2.11 -1.99
N TYR A 856 -14.63 2.86 -1.48
CA TYR A 856 -13.84 2.48 -0.32
C TYR A 856 -14.66 2.78 0.94
N TYR A 857 -15.02 1.76 1.72
CA TYR A 857 -15.82 1.90 2.93
C TYR A 857 -15.04 1.36 4.14
N ALA A 858 -14.42 2.25 4.91
CA ALA A 858 -13.81 1.94 6.19
C ALA A 858 -14.81 2.18 7.32
N TYR A 859 -14.77 1.33 8.36
CA TYR A 859 -15.67 1.43 9.51
C TYR A 859 -14.99 0.98 10.81
N ALA A 860 -15.50 1.48 11.93
CA ALA A 860 -15.01 1.21 13.28
C ALA A 860 -15.91 0.17 13.96
N ASN A 861 -15.35 -0.96 14.40
CA ASN A 861 -16.03 -2.04 15.14
C ASN A 861 -17.20 -2.70 14.38
N THR A 862 -18.12 -1.93 13.84
CA THR A 862 -19.31 -2.39 13.08
C THR A 862 -19.53 -1.54 11.84
N GLN A 863 -20.07 -2.13 10.77
CA GLN A 863 -20.36 -1.40 9.52
C GLN A 863 -21.35 -0.22 9.72
N ARG A 864 -22.03 -0.17 10.83
CA ARG A 864 -22.92 0.94 11.20
C ARG A 864 -22.20 2.20 11.73
N LEU A 865 -20.88 2.11 11.98
CA LEU A 865 -20.01 3.21 12.38
C LEU A 865 -19.02 3.53 11.26
N PRO A 866 -19.43 4.27 10.20
CA PRO A 866 -18.55 4.65 9.12
C PRO A 866 -17.37 5.47 9.64
N ARG A 867 -16.15 5.18 9.19
CA ARG A 867 -14.94 5.92 9.53
C ARG A 867 -14.41 6.75 8.36
N GLY A 868 -14.43 6.19 7.17
CA GLY A 868 -14.04 6.86 5.94
C GLY A 868 -14.71 6.19 4.75
N VAL A 869 -15.50 6.95 4.03
CA VAL A 869 -16.26 6.44 2.90
C VAL A 869 -15.94 7.29 1.69
N TYR A 870 -15.24 6.71 0.69
CA TYR A 870 -14.64 7.49 -0.39
C TYR A 870 -14.91 6.89 -1.77
N LYS A 871 -14.89 7.76 -2.78
CA LYS A 871 -14.81 7.41 -4.19
C LYS A 871 -13.68 8.17 -4.87
N ASN A 872 -12.88 7.46 -5.67
CA ASN A 872 -11.70 7.99 -6.38
C ASN A 872 -11.99 8.32 -7.85
N GLY A 873 -13.18 7.97 -8.35
CA GLY A 873 -13.57 8.12 -9.74
C GLY A 873 -13.00 7.06 -10.69
N ARG A 874 -13.40 7.13 -11.95
CA ARG A 874 -12.92 6.32 -13.06
C ARG A 874 -11.75 7.02 -13.73
N LYS A 875 -10.80 6.24 -14.25
CA LYS A 875 -9.71 6.77 -15.07
C LYS A 875 -9.82 6.22 -16.49
N LEU A 876 -9.65 7.10 -17.46
CA LEU A 876 -9.61 6.77 -18.88
C LEU A 876 -8.23 7.15 -19.43
N LEU A 877 -7.58 6.22 -20.11
CA LEU A 877 -6.25 6.40 -20.69
C LEU A 877 -6.29 6.04 -22.17
N ALA A 878 -5.89 6.98 -23.03
CA ALA A 878 -5.64 6.73 -24.44
C ALA A 878 -4.14 6.84 -24.70
N THR A 879 -3.53 5.82 -25.30
CA THR A 879 -2.06 5.74 -25.49
C THR A 879 -1.73 5.30 -26.91
N VAL A 880 -0.82 6.01 -27.56
CA VAL A 880 -0.12 5.54 -28.76
C VAL A 880 1.19 4.93 -28.32
N ASN A 881 1.44 3.70 -28.76
CA ASN A 881 2.67 2.96 -28.49
C ASN A 881 3.45 2.78 -29.80
N VAL A 882 4.77 2.94 -29.74
CA VAL A 882 5.69 2.70 -30.87
C VAL A 882 6.79 1.75 -30.42
N ASN A 883 7.20 0.83 -31.34
CA ASN A 883 8.27 -0.14 -31.07
C ASN A 883 8.97 -0.50 -32.38
N PHE A 884 10.22 -0.04 -32.55
CA PHE A 884 11.05 -0.24 -33.72
C PHE A 884 12.27 -1.10 -33.41
#